data_8b72d5545bab18e2e19fb606dc1a53a5
#
_entry.id   8b72d5545bab18e2e19fb606dc1a53a5
#
_cell.length_a   1.000
_cell.length_b   1.000
_cell.length_c   1.000
_cell.angle_alpha   90.00
_cell.angle_beta   90.00
_cell.angle_gamma   90.00
#
_symmetry.space_group_name_H-M   'P 1'
#
loop_
_entity.id
_entity.type
_entity.pdbx_description
1 polymer ?
#
loop_
_entity_poly.entity_id
_entity_poly.type
_entity_poly.pdbx_seq_one_letter_code
_entity_poly.pdbx_strand_id
1 'polypeptide(L)'
;MTDTHDTQALAEGGRLIDQMFTRLLRGDSLQDFGDWFASAAAAPGGPVDDPRAARAMARALWGAVPLPSNHWRARGLPKIERNDPCHCGSGRKYKHCCASFGHVGLPFDAQMLTALAIQHAPPEALGAASVRALPAHALAQAAMFWMEQDQPGQVVAVLGPMFEQPQGLDERHEPAFDTLMEALLALGQQTRRFALARQIAGHRDKALATAARARLVSMLADQGNHAEAWAVFKQAQREAPDDPQLWHLELVTLLSEGRADEARLRGPLLAAKARRAGHDELARVLAELGEHGLAAIHDRMAQDMDEPHDVLAHAWLALCAQLPAELDAAAARALHRIEITEPPRRRRAPKAPDATSLDGAMRWLRVRPARALAALERRWQRSFVVGKPDMVWLDGDADGLLVDLPAAAEFLRREPQAWLSVAVLDDLLLAVRELLAEDESPALRQSAWQLSQHALRLLRALLEPAVDAASASARRLGVEWIHTPSRPLLRLLAQAISFGLDQQREVLPLLEWSVALNPQDNHGWRALLADAWIAADRHADALALLERYPDDFPPSRHRRALALHALGRRDEAAAELARAHADYPAYLNALWPDVLDAPPPEDGPGVTLGSAQAAYEYRAEARADWVRTGALAWS
;
A
#
# COMPACT_ATOMS: atom_id res chain seq x y z
N MET A 1 -4.34 -20.47 23.81
CA MET A 1 -3.22 -21.42 24.09
C MET A 1 -3.01 -22.46 22.99
N THR A 2 -3.89 -22.57 22.02
CA THR A 2 -3.74 -23.44 20.82
C THR A 2 -2.96 -22.76 19.69
N ASP A 3 -3.05 -21.45 19.51
CA ASP A 3 -2.41 -20.70 18.39
C ASP A 3 -0.87 -20.62 18.43
N THR A 4 -0.27 -20.53 19.62
CA THR A 4 1.21 -20.48 19.74
C THR A 4 1.88 -21.80 19.37
N HIS A 5 1.19 -22.94 19.56
CA HIS A 5 1.72 -24.25 19.18
C HIS A 5 1.70 -24.47 17.67
N ASP A 6 0.66 -24.01 16.97
CA ASP A 6 0.54 -24.19 15.52
C ASP A 6 1.52 -23.26 14.77
N THR A 7 1.68 -22.02 15.21
CA THR A 7 2.67 -21.10 14.65
C THR A 7 4.12 -21.58 14.85
N GLN A 8 4.42 -22.15 16.02
CA GLN A 8 5.73 -22.74 16.30
C GLN A 8 5.99 -23.98 15.45
N ALA A 9 4.99 -24.86 15.27
CA ALA A 9 5.09 -26.05 14.43
C ALA A 9 5.31 -25.70 12.95
N LEU A 10 4.63 -24.66 12.43
CA LEU A 10 4.84 -24.16 11.08
C LEU A 10 6.25 -23.59 10.89
N ALA A 11 6.74 -22.79 11.84
CA ALA A 11 8.09 -22.24 11.81
C ALA A 11 9.18 -23.34 11.91
N GLU A 12 8.94 -24.40 12.67
CA GLU A 12 9.83 -25.55 12.75
C GLU A 12 9.81 -26.38 11.46
N GLY A 13 8.64 -26.54 10.86
CA GLY A 13 8.48 -27.17 9.55
C GLY A 13 9.22 -26.42 8.44
N GLY A 14 9.10 -25.10 8.40
CA GLY A 14 9.83 -24.23 7.45
C GLY A 14 11.34 -24.39 7.60
N ARG A 15 11.87 -24.31 8.82
CA ARG A 15 13.31 -24.52 9.09
C ARG A 15 13.81 -25.89 8.67
N LEU A 16 13.00 -26.93 8.83
CA LEU A 16 13.36 -28.29 8.38
C LEU A 16 13.45 -28.36 6.85
N ILE A 17 12.54 -27.70 6.13
CA ILE A 17 12.56 -27.60 4.67
C ILE A 17 13.82 -26.86 4.20
N ASP A 18 14.14 -25.71 4.78
CA ASP A 18 15.35 -24.93 4.45
C ASP A 18 16.62 -25.75 4.63
N GLN A 19 16.74 -26.47 5.75
CA GLN A 19 17.89 -27.34 6.04
C GLN A 19 17.95 -28.53 5.07
N MET A 20 16.80 -29.07 4.71
CA MET A 20 16.69 -30.17 3.74
C MET A 20 17.24 -29.74 2.37
N PHE A 21 16.79 -28.61 1.82
CA PHE A 21 17.28 -28.13 0.54
C PHE A 21 18.74 -27.71 0.60
N THR A 22 19.18 -27.07 1.68
CA THR A 22 20.59 -26.74 1.89
C THR A 22 21.49 -27.97 1.79
N ARG A 23 21.11 -29.10 2.40
CA ARG A 23 21.86 -30.33 2.34
C ARG A 23 21.84 -31.00 0.97
N LEU A 24 20.65 -31.06 0.35
CA LEU A 24 20.50 -31.67 -0.98
C LEU A 24 21.31 -30.87 -2.03
N LEU A 25 21.34 -29.55 -1.95
CA LEU A 25 22.10 -28.67 -2.85
C LEU A 25 23.61 -28.77 -2.61
N ARG A 26 24.08 -29.02 -1.36
CA ARG A 26 25.48 -29.29 -1.07
C ARG A 26 25.94 -30.63 -1.62
N GLY A 27 25.03 -31.54 -1.97
CA GLY A 27 25.33 -32.81 -2.55
C GLY A 27 25.51 -33.94 -1.51
N ASP A 28 24.86 -33.84 -0.35
CA ASP A 28 24.88 -34.92 0.66
C ASP A 28 24.55 -36.25 -0.01
N SER A 29 25.27 -37.31 0.43
CA SER A 29 24.96 -38.66 -0.01
C SER A 29 23.59 -39.10 0.49
N LEU A 30 22.99 -40.10 -0.13
CA LEU A 30 21.72 -40.68 0.33
C LEU A 30 21.78 -41.12 1.80
N GLN A 31 22.93 -41.63 2.23
CA GLN A 31 23.13 -42.08 3.61
C GLN A 31 23.20 -40.88 4.57
N ASP A 32 24.05 -39.90 4.30
CA ASP A 32 24.23 -38.72 5.14
C ASP A 32 22.95 -37.92 5.28
N PHE A 33 22.23 -37.71 4.16
CA PHE A 33 20.94 -37.06 4.15
C PHE A 33 19.88 -37.85 4.93
N GLY A 34 19.85 -39.20 4.74
CA GLY A 34 18.90 -40.08 5.42
C GLY A 34 19.12 -40.13 6.93
N ASP A 35 20.37 -40.14 7.39
CA ASP A 35 20.69 -40.15 8.82
C ASP A 35 20.34 -38.80 9.47
N TRP A 36 20.68 -37.71 8.82
CA TRP A 36 20.29 -36.38 9.29
C TRP A 36 18.77 -36.22 9.36
N PHE A 37 18.06 -36.51 8.24
CA PHE A 37 16.60 -36.31 8.17
C PHE A 37 15.86 -37.18 9.18
N ALA A 38 16.30 -38.42 9.40
CA ALA A 38 15.73 -39.28 10.40
C ALA A 38 15.90 -38.73 11.82
N SER A 39 17.03 -38.08 12.10
CA SER A 39 17.27 -37.43 13.39
C SER A 39 16.44 -36.14 13.55
N ALA A 40 16.35 -35.32 12.51
CA ALA A 40 15.65 -34.04 12.56
C ALA A 40 14.12 -34.21 12.54
N ALA A 41 13.60 -35.08 11.68
CA ALA A 41 12.15 -35.26 11.50
C ALA A 41 11.51 -36.14 12.60
N ALA A 42 12.27 -37.00 13.26
CA ALA A 42 11.80 -37.84 14.36
C ALA A 42 12.17 -37.27 15.74
N ALA A 43 12.63 -36.03 15.83
CA ALA A 43 12.82 -35.33 17.09
C ALA A 43 11.47 -35.11 17.82
N PRO A 44 11.46 -34.96 19.16
CA PRO A 44 10.23 -34.66 19.88
C PRO A 44 9.51 -33.42 19.28
N GLY A 45 8.27 -33.60 18.82
CA GLY A 45 7.53 -32.58 18.10
C GLY A 45 7.78 -32.53 16.57
N GLY A 46 8.62 -33.40 16.05
CA GLY A 46 8.87 -33.50 14.61
C GLY A 46 7.73 -34.17 13.84
N PRO A 47 7.71 -34.05 12.51
CA PRO A 47 6.57 -34.49 11.67
C PRO A 47 6.46 -36.02 11.49
N VAL A 48 7.41 -36.81 11.98
CA VAL A 48 7.44 -38.28 11.80
C VAL A 48 7.87 -39.00 13.08
N ASP A 49 6.97 -39.76 13.67
CA ASP A 49 7.23 -40.47 14.95
C ASP A 49 8.19 -41.66 14.85
N ASP A 50 8.29 -42.35 13.70
CA ASP A 50 9.16 -43.53 13.51
C ASP A 50 10.42 -43.14 12.70
N PRO A 51 11.62 -43.25 13.29
CA PRO A 51 12.87 -42.95 12.58
C PRO A 51 13.09 -43.78 11.30
N ARG A 52 12.46 -44.97 11.18
CA ARG A 52 12.53 -45.76 9.95
C ARG A 52 11.62 -45.23 8.87
N ALA A 53 10.44 -44.71 9.24
CA ALA A 53 9.54 -43.99 8.32
C ALA A 53 10.21 -42.71 7.86
N ALA A 54 10.85 -41.96 8.75
CA ALA A 54 11.63 -40.77 8.39
C ALA A 54 12.77 -41.09 7.40
N ARG A 55 13.50 -42.19 7.56
CA ARG A 55 14.50 -42.60 6.57
C ARG A 55 13.91 -43.02 5.22
N ALA A 56 12.76 -43.66 5.23
CA ALA A 56 12.05 -43.99 3.98
C ALA A 56 11.58 -42.74 3.25
N MET A 57 11.07 -41.74 3.98
CA MET A 57 10.71 -40.42 3.45
C MET A 57 11.94 -39.67 2.91
N ALA A 58 13.04 -39.65 3.67
CA ALA A 58 14.29 -39.04 3.22
C ALA A 58 14.78 -39.62 1.90
N ARG A 59 14.71 -40.98 1.79
CA ARG A 59 15.08 -41.65 0.53
C ARG A 59 14.18 -41.20 -0.63
N ALA A 60 12.88 -41.14 -0.39
CA ALA A 60 11.92 -40.69 -1.40
C ALA A 60 12.17 -39.22 -1.82
N LEU A 61 12.38 -38.31 -0.85
CA LEU A 61 12.74 -36.92 -1.09
C LEU A 61 14.06 -36.78 -1.85
N TRP A 62 15.12 -37.48 -1.41
CA TRP A 62 16.43 -37.43 -2.06
C TRP A 62 16.35 -37.85 -3.53
N GLY A 63 15.50 -38.83 -3.85
CA GLY A 63 15.26 -39.29 -5.22
C GLY A 63 14.36 -38.40 -6.05
N ALA A 64 13.37 -37.74 -5.43
CA ALA A 64 12.33 -36.98 -6.11
C ALA A 64 12.71 -35.52 -6.36
N VAL A 65 13.54 -34.90 -5.49
CA VAL A 65 13.91 -33.48 -5.61
C VAL A 65 14.79 -33.26 -6.85
N PRO A 66 14.35 -32.42 -7.81
CA PRO A 66 15.15 -32.04 -8.95
C PRO A 66 16.20 -31.01 -8.53
N LEU A 67 17.47 -31.27 -8.82
CA LEU A 67 18.57 -30.39 -8.43
C LEU A 67 19.37 -29.91 -9.64
N PRO A 68 20.01 -28.74 -9.55
CA PRO A 68 20.89 -28.22 -10.59
C PRO A 68 21.99 -29.22 -10.98
N SER A 69 22.58 -29.90 -10.00
CA SER A 69 23.62 -30.92 -10.21
C SER A 69 23.16 -32.14 -11.02
N ASN A 70 21.85 -32.33 -11.16
CA ASN A 70 21.24 -33.37 -12.00
C ASN A 70 20.39 -32.80 -13.15
N HIS A 71 20.78 -31.63 -13.67
CA HIS A 71 20.07 -30.96 -14.76
C HIS A 71 18.57 -30.79 -14.49
N TRP A 72 18.21 -30.48 -13.26
CA TRP A 72 16.82 -30.28 -12.80
C TRP A 72 15.91 -31.49 -13.02
N ARG A 73 16.47 -32.69 -12.89
CA ARG A 73 15.73 -33.95 -12.98
C ARG A 73 15.75 -34.70 -11.65
N ALA A 74 14.71 -35.48 -11.41
CA ALA A 74 14.71 -36.41 -10.30
C ALA A 74 15.87 -37.43 -10.42
N ARG A 75 16.49 -37.75 -9.29
CA ARG A 75 17.56 -38.75 -9.27
C ARG A 75 16.96 -40.15 -9.33
N GLY A 76 17.60 -41.06 -10.07
CA GLY A 76 17.24 -42.47 -10.00
C GLY A 76 17.63 -43.03 -8.63
N LEU A 77 16.69 -43.64 -7.95
CA LEU A 77 17.02 -44.38 -6.72
C LEU A 77 17.58 -45.75 -7.07
N PRO A 78 18.65 -46.23 -6.38
CA PRO A 78 19.13 -47.59 -6.52
C PRO A 78 18.00 -48.58 -6.22
N LYS A 79 17.84 -49.61 -7.09
CA LYS A 79 16.92 -50.71 -6.78
C LYS A 79 17.42 -51.46 -5.56
N ILE A 80 16.50 -51.84 -4.70
CA ILE A 80 16.76 -52.66 -3.54
C ILE A 80 15.97 -53.94 -3.69
N GLU A 81 16.68 -55.06 -3.75
CA GLU A 81 16.06 -56.37 -3.83
C GLU A 81 15.55 -56.82 -2.44
N ARG A 82 14.52 -57.67 -2.42
CA ARG A 82 13.87 -58.10 -1.16
C ARG A 82 14.83 -58.65 -0.13
N ASN A 83 15.93 -59.28 -0.57
CA ASN A 83 16.91 -59.93 0.27
C ASN A 83 18.16 -59.09 0.59
N ASP A 84 18.29 -57.91 -0.02
CA ASP A 84 19.41 -57.00 0.23
C ASP A 84 19.42 -56.48 1.68
N PRO A 85 20.57 -56.06 2.22
CA PRO A 85 20.62 -55.29 3.45
C PRO A 85 19.73 -54.06 3.35
N CYS A 86 18.94 -53.78 4.40
CA CYS A 86 18.05 -52.63 4.38
C CYS A 86 18.86 -51.33 4.37
N HIS A 87 18.46 -50.38 3.52
CA HIS A 87 19.08 -49.08 3.39
C HIS A 87 19.00 -48.19 4.65
N CYS A 88 18.16 -48.56 5.64
CA CYS A 88 18.08 -47.86 6.92
C CYS A 88 19.25 -48.20 7.89
N GLY A 89 20.21 -48.99 7.48
CA GLY A 89 21.36 -49.36 8.33
C GLY A 89 21.04 -50.34 9.47
N SER A 90 19.81 -50.91 9.52
CA SER A 90 19.40 -51.83 10.58
C SER A 90 20.09 -53.22 10.55
N GLY A 91 20.86 -53.50 9.50
CA GLY A 91 21.45 -54.83 9.28
C GLY A 91 20.45 -55.91 8.88
N ARG A 92 19.15 -55.64 8.88
CA ARG A 92 18.10 -56.59 8.49
C ARG A 92 17.93 -56.61 6.97
N LYS A 93 17.38 -57.73 6.44
CA LYS A 93 16.96 -57.76 5.03
C LYS A 93 15.83 -56.78 4.77
N TYR A 94 15.84 -56.11 3.61
CA TYR A 94 14.86 -55.09 3.23
C TYR A 94 13.40 -55.56 3.44
N LYS A 95 13.07 -56.81 3.00
CA LYS A 95 11.73 -57.40 3.15
C LYS A 95 11.23 -57.53 4.60
N HIS A 96 12.14 -57.58 5.58
CA HIS A 96 11.82 -57.67 7.02
C HIS A 96 12.06 -56.33 7.76
N CYS A 97 12.21 -55.25 7.03
CA CYS A 97 12.46 -53.91 7.56
C CYS A 97 11.63 -52.86 6.82
N CYS A 98 12.24 -51.99 6.06
CA CYS A 98 11.56 -50.83 5.43
C CYS A 98 10.62 -51.21 4.28
N ALA A 99 10.63 -52.44 3.76
CA ALA A 99 9.66 -52.89 2.77
C ALA A 99 8.21 -52.88 3.30
N SER A 100 7.99 -52.89 4.60
CA SER A 100 6.68 -52.79 5.23
C SER A 100 6.05 -51.40 5.13
N PHE A 101 6.86 -50.35 4.92
CA PHE A 101 6.34 -48.99 4.75
C PHE A 101 5.78 -48.74 3.34
N GLY A 102 6.01 -49.64 2.38
CA GLY A 102 5.55 -49.51 1.01
C GLY A 102 6.10 -48.27 0.30
N HIS A 103 5.26 -47.60 -0.48
CA HIS A 103 5.54 -46.26 -1.01
C HIS A 103 5.16 -45.25 0.06
N VAL A 104 6.12 -44.56 0.65
CA VAL A 104 5.87 -43.41 1.51
C VAL A 104 5.41 -42.25 0.58
N GLY A 105 4.18 -41.79 0.80
CA GLY A 105 3.68 -40.58 0.12
C GLY A 105 4.54 -39.38 0.54
N LEU A 106 4.97 -38.59 -0.41
CA LEU A 106 5.63 -37.33 -0.11
C LEU A 106 4.58 -36.29 0.26
N PRO A 107 4.84 -35.39 1.21
CA PRO A 107 3.94 -34.30 1.56
C PRO A 107 3.82 -33.24 0.47
N PHE A 108 4.72 -33.28 -0.52
CA PHE A 108 4.79 -32.33 -1.64
C PHE A 108 4.68 -33.09 -2.96
N ASP A 109 3.97 -32.51 -3.91
CA ASP A 109 3.97 -33.00 -5.29
C ASP A 109 5.26 -32.63 -6.03
N ALA A 110 5.43 -33.17 -7.23
CA ALA A 110 6.64 -32.93 -8.02
C ALA A 110 6.81 -31.46 -8.44
N GLN A 111 5.71 -30.71 -8.55
CA GLN A 111 5.73 -29.30 -8.91
C GLN A 111 6.23 -28.45 -7.76
N MET A 112 5.68 -28.67 -6.56
CA MET A 112 6.09 -28.00 -5.33
C MET A 112 7.57 -28.31 -5.01
N LEU A 113 8.00 -29.57 -5.14
CA LEU A 113 9.41 -29.93 -4.95
C LEU A 113 10.34 -29.20 -5.93
N THR A 114 9.88 -28.97 -7.15
CA THR A 114 10.65 -28.22 -8.15
C THR A 114 10.69 -26.73 -7.80
N ALA A 115 9.58 -26.15 -7.40
CA ALA A 115 9.52 -24.75 -6.97
C ALA A 115 10.41 -24.46 -5.76
N LEU A 116 10.36 -25.33 -4.74
CA LEU A 116 11.22 -25.24 -3.57
C LEU A 116 12.70 -25.43 -3.93
N ALA A 117 13.01 -26.34 -4.85
CA ALA A 117 14.39 -26.51 -5.33
C ALA A 117 14.91 -25.27 -6.06
N ILE A 118 14.06 -24.60 -6.84
CA ILE A 118 14.38 -23.33 -7.51
C ILE A 118 14.59 -22.23 -6.47
N GLN A 119 13.68 -22.11 -5.49
CA GLN A 119 13.75 -21.11 -4.44
C GLN A 119 15.08 -21.15 -3.65
N HIS A 120 15.55 -22.34 -3.33
CA HIS A 120 16.77 -22.54 -2.55
C HIS A 120 18.04 -22.67 -3.39
N ALA A 121 17.92 -22.71 -4.72
CA ALA A 121 19.08 -22.87 -5.58
C ALA A 121 19.99 -21.62 -5.53
N PRO A 122 21.32 -21.81 -5.60
CA PRO A 122 22.22 -20.67 -5.65
C PRO A 122 22.03 -19.91 -6.98
N PRO A 123 22.22 -18.57 -7.00
CA PRO A 123 21.98 -17.75 -8.17
C PRO A 123 22.70 -18.23 -9.45
N GLU A 124 23.90 -18.80 -9.28
CA GLU A 124 24.72 -19.31 -10.38
C GLU A 124 24.06 -20.49 -11.13
N ALA A 125 23.20 -21.25 -10.42
CA ALA A 125 22.46 -22.36 -11.00
C ALA A 125 21.22 -21.93 -11.78
N LEU A 126 20.77 -20.70 -11.59
CA LEU A 126 19.58 -20.10 -12.19
C LEU A 126 19.91 -19.22 -13.41
N GLY A 127 20.95 -19.52 -14.15
CA GLY A 127 21.27 -18.82 -15.39
C GLY A 127 20.16 -18.99 -16.45
N ALA A 128 20.04 -18.02 -17.36
CA ALA A 128 18.96 -17.93 -18.35
C ALA A 128 18.67 -19.22 -19.14
N ALA A 129 19.68 -20.00 -19.50
CA ALA A 129 19.51 -21.26 -20.19
C ALA A 129 18.88 -22.36 -19.32
N SER A 130 19.24 -22.42 -18.05
CA SER A 130 18.68 -23.35 -17.07
C SER A 130 17.23 -23.00 -16.75
N VAL A 131 16.93 -21.74 -16.52
CA VAL A 131 15.58 -21.22 -16.19
C VAL A 131 14.59 -21.54 -17.31
N ARG A 132 14.98 -21.41 -18.58
CA ARG A 132 14.11 -21.74 -19.72
C ARG A 132 13.72 -23.21 -19.83
N ALA A 133 14.52 -24.11 -19.24
CA ALA A 133 14.23 -25.54 -19.24
C ALA A 133 13.33 -25.96 -18.07
N LEU A 134 13.08 -25.07 -17.11
CA LEU A 134 12.27 -25.33 -15.94
C LEU A 134 10.77 -25.23 -16.25
N PRO A 135 9.90 -25.95 -15.53
CA PRO A 135 8.46 -25.83 -15.68
C PRO A 135 7.97 -24.41 -15.33
N ALA A 136 7.19 -23.80 -16.21
CA ALA A 136 6.74 -22.42 -16.07
C ALA A 136 6.01 -22.14 -14.73
N HIS A 137 5.12 -23.06 -14.32
CA HIS A 137 4.41 -22.90 -13.05
C HIS A 137 5.30 -23.06 -11.81
N ALA A 138 6.35 -23.89 -11.87
CA ALA A 138 7.32 -24.00 -10.77
C ALA A 138 8.17 -22.72 -10.63
N LEU A 139 8.49 -22.08 -11.76
CA LEU A 139 9.14 -20.77 -11.79
C LEU A 139 8.24 -19.69 -11.19
N ALA A 140 6.95 -19.68 -11.57
CA ALA A 140 5.97 -18.73 -11.01
C ALA A 140 5.85 -18.90 -9.50
N GLN A 141 5.73 -20.14 -9.03
CA GLN A 141 5.59 -20.43 -7.61
C GLN A 141 6.85 -20.06 -6.81
N ALA A 142 8.06 -20.35 -7.34
CA ALA A 142 9.30 -19.90 -6.71
C ALA A 142 9.41 -18.37 -6.69
N ALA A 143 8.97 -17.69 -7.73
CA ALA A 143 8.94 -16.23 -7.78
C ALA A 143 7.98 -15.63 -6.76
N MET A 144 6.80 -16.23 -6.55
CA MET A 144 5.87 -15.83 -5.50
C MET A 144 6.49 -15.99 -4.10
N PHE A 145 7.16 -17.10 -3.83
CA PHE A 145 7.89 -17.28 -2.56
C PHE A 145 8.95 -16.20 -2.32
N TRP A 146 9.68 -15.79 -3.36
CA TRP A 146 10.64 -14.70 -3.22
C TRP A 146 9.95 -13.35 -2.97
N MET A 147 8.79 -13.10 -3.55
CA MET A 147 8.01 -11.90 -3.26
C MET A 147 7.50 -11.89 -1.80
N GLU A 148 6.98 -13.00 -1.30
CA GLU A 148 6.54 -13.16 0.10
C GLU A 148 7.68 -12.97 1.11
N GLN A 149 8.93 -13.21 0.70
CA GLN A 149 10.14 -13.00 1.50
C GLN A 149 10.80 -11.63 1.28
N ASP A 150 10.09 -10.70 0.65
CA ASP A 150 10.60 -9.36 0.30
C ASP A 150 11.90 -9.40 -0.53
N GLN A 151 11.96 -10.31 -1.51
CA GLN A 151 13.11 -10.49 -2.39
C GLN A 151 12.79 -10.21 -3.88
N PRO A 152 12.20 -9.05 -4.24
CA PRO A 152 11.84 -8.76 -5.63
C PRO A 152 13.06 -8.71 -6.55
N GLY A 153 14.23 -8.36 -6.02
CA GLY A 153 15.49 -8.38 -6.77
C GLY A 153 15.84 -9.76 -7.33
N GLN A 154 15.55 -10.83 -6.58
CA GLN A 154 15.78 -12.22 -7.02
C GLN A 154 14.83 -12.60 -8.16
N VAL A 155 13.55 -12.20 -8.07
CA VAL A 155 12.58 -12.42 -9.15
C VAL A 155 13.05 -11.78 -10.44
N VAL A 156 13.47 -10.51 -10.39
CA VAL A 156 13.96 -9.78 -11.57
C VAL A 156 15.26 -10.37 -12.13
N ALA A 157 16.17 -10.83 -11.27
CA ALA A 157 17.42 -11.45 -11.71
C ALA A 157 17.18 -12.79 -12.45
N VAL A 158 16.22 -13.57 -11.99
CA VAL A 158 15.93 -14.91 -12.54
C VAL A 158 14.99 -14.84 -13.74
N LEU A 159 13.87 -14.13 -13.65
CA LEU A 159 12.85 -14.08 -14.70
C LEU A 159 13.14 -13.02 -15.78
N GLY A 160 13.74 -11.90 -15.43
CA GLY A 160 13.98 -10.79 -16.35
C GLY A 160 14.63 -11.24 -17.66
N PRO A 161 15.77 -11.95 -17.65
CA PRO A 161 16.44 -12.41 -18.88
C PRO A 161 15.59 -13.36 -19.74
N MET A 162 14.66 -14.09 -19.14
CA MET A 162 13.75 -14.97 -19.86
C MET A 162 12.73 -14.17 -20.67
N PHE A 163 12.12 -13.15 -20.08
CA PHE A 163 11.11 -12.31 -20.72
C PHE A 163 11.71 -11.25 -21.65
N GLU A 164 12.94 -10.83 -21.44
CA GLU A 164 13.69 -9.99 -22.40
C GLU A 164 13.98 -10.73 -23.73
N GLN A 165 14.01 -12.05 -23.69
CA GLN A 165 14.17 -12.91 -24.88
C GLN A 165 12.98 -13.89 -24.96
N PRO A 166 11.79 -13.47 -25.38
CA PRO A 166 10.55 -14.21 -25.15
C PRO A 166 10.34 -15.43 -26.09
N GLN A 167 11.35 -15.82 -26.89
CA GLN A 167 11.22 -16.98 -27.77
C GLN A 167 10.95 -18.26 -26.99
N GLY A 168 9.87 -18.96 -27.31
CA GLY A 168 9.48 -20.20 -26.66
C GLY A 168 8.58 -20.04 -25.45
N LEU A 169 8.22 -18.81 -25.05
CA LEU A 169 7.21 -18.56 -24.04
C LEU A 169 5.80 -18.81 -24.62
N ASP A 170 4.87 -19.17 -23.75
CA ASP A 170 3.46 -19.40 -24.02
C ASP A 170 2.60 -19.04 -22.81
N GLU A 171 1.29 -19.30 -22.86
CA GLU A 171 0.31 -19.00 -21.82
C GLU A 171 0.71 -19.49 -20.41
N ARG A 172 1.43 -20.61 -20.31
CA ARG A 172 1.86 -21.17 -19.01
C ARG A 172 2.84 -20.26 -18.25
N HIS A 173 3.45 -19.30 -18.95
CA HIS A 173 4.39 -18.35 -18.37
C HIS A 173 3.71 -17.07 -17.87
N GLU A 174 2.38 -16.92 -18.06
CA GLU A 174 1.64 -15.75 -17.61
C GLU A 174 1.80 -15.47 -16.12
N PRO A 175 1.65 -16.44 -15.17
CA PRO A 175 1.82 -16.17 -13.75
C PRO A 175 3.24 -15.70 -13.38
N ALA A 176 4.27 -16.24 -14.06
CA ALA A 176 5.65 -15.79 -13.86
C ALA A 176 5.87 -14.38 -14.43
N PHE A 177 5.20 -14.04 -15.54
CA PHE A 177 5.21 -12.68 -16.08
C PHE A 177 4.57 -11.69 -15.13
N ASP A 178 3.43 -12.02 -14.56
CA ASP A 178 2.73 -11.19 -13.58
C ASP A 178 3.58 -10.92 -12.34
N THR A 179 4.17 -11.96 -11.76
CA THR A 179 5.08 -11.81 -10.61
C THR A 179 6.31 -10.94 -10.95
N LEU A 180 6.84 -11.06 -12.19
CA LEU A 180 7.93 -10.18 -12.65
C LEU A 180 7.47 -8.72 -12.75
N MET A 181 6.24 -8.46 -13.20
CA MET A 181 5.69 -7.10 -13.27
C MET A 181 5.53 -6.48 -11.87
N GLU A 182 5.07 -7.25 -10.89
CA GLU A 182 4.99 -6.81 -9.49
C GLU A 182 6.38 -6.58 -8.88
N ALA A 183 7.35 -7.46 -9.15
CA ALA A 183 8.72 -7.29 -8.66
C ALA A 183 9.40 -6.02 -9.24
N LEU A 184 9.17 -5.74 -10.52
CA LEU A 184 9.67 -4.52 -11.15
C LEU A 184 9.00 -3.26 -10.58
N LEU A 185 7.73 -3.36 -10.21
CA LEU A 185 7.01 -2.29 -9.53
C LEU A 185 7.61 -2.05 -8.13
N ALA A 186 7.77 -3.09 -7.33
CA ALA A 186 8.35 -3.01 -6.00
C ALA A 186 9.76 -2.41 -5.98
N LEU A 187 10.54 -2.64 -7.04
CA LEU A 187 11.89 -2.06 -7.22
C LEU A 187 11.89 -0.69 -7.89
N GLY A 188 10.73 -0.09 -8.19
CA GLY A 188 10.64 1.18 -8.89
C GLY A 188 11.16 1.19 -10.33
N GLN A 189 11.40 0.02 -10.96
CA GLN A 189 11.97 -0.10 -12.31
C GLN A 189 10.90 0.09 -13.41
N GLN A 190 10.21 1.22 -13.41
CA GLN A 190 9.07 1.49 -14.28
C GLN A 190 9.43 1.44 -15.76
N THR A 191 10.57 2.02 -16.18
CA THR A 191 11.01 2.00 -17.58
C THR A 191 11.15 0.58 -18.11
N ARG A 192 11.78 -0.29 -17.32
CA ARG A 192 11.96 -1.71 -17.68
C ARG A 192 10.62 -2.45 -17.69
N ARG A 193 9.76 -2.16 -16.72
CA ARG A 193 8.41 -2.72 -16.60
C ARG A 193 7.57 -2.43 -17.85
N PHE A 194 7.52 -1.16 -18.30
CA PHE A 194 6.84 -0.77 -19.53
C PHE A 194 7.45 -1.38 -20.78
N ALA A 195 8.77 -1.40 -20.90
CA ALA A 195 9.47 -1.99 -22.05
C ALA A 195 9.13 -3.48 -22.22
N LEU A 196 9.18 -4.24 -21.13
CA LEU A 196 8.82 -5.66 -21.12
C LEU A 196 7.34 -5.88 -21.43
N ALA A 197 6.43 -5.12 -20.81
CA ALA A 197 5.01 -5.23 -21.09
C ALA A 197 4.69 -4.95 -22.57
N ARG A 198 5.27 -3.91 -23.17
CA ARG A 198 5.12 -3.60 -24.60
C ARG A 198 5.71 -4.70 -25.50
N GLN A 199 6.85 -5.25 -25.14
CA GLN A 199 7.48 -6.34 -25.89
C GLN A 199 6.61 -7.60 -25.89
N ILE A 200 6.12 -8.02 -24.72
CA ILE A 200 5.28 -9.21 -24.57
C ILE A 200 3.87 -8.99 -25.16
N ALA A 201 3.33 -7.78 -25.13
CA ALA A 201 2.07 -7.43 -25.81
C ALA A 201 2.10 -7.70 -27.34
N GLY A 202 3.29 -7.73 -27.94
CA GLY A 202 3.51 -8.12 -29.34
C GLY A 202 3.86 -9.60 -29.54
N HIS A 203 3.77 -10.44 -28.50
CA HIS A 203 4.17 -11.84 -28.58
C HIS A 203 3.24 -12.66 -29.50
N ARG A 204 3.79 -13.73 -30.09
CA ARG A 204 3.04 -14.63 -30.98
C ARG A 204 1.97 -15.46 -30.29
N ASP A 205 2.20 -15.82 -29.03
CA ASP A 205 1.21 -16.47 -28.19
C ASP A 205 0.16 -15.44 -27.77
N LYS A 206 -1.09 -15.69 -28.14
CA LYS A 206 -2.18 -14.72 -27.98
C LYS A 206 -2.59 -14.53 -26.52
N ALA A 207 -2.58 -15.60 -25.72
CA ALA A 207 -2.97 -15.53 -24.32
C ALA A 207 -1.96 -14.69 -23.53
N LEU A 208 -0.66 -15.02 -23.68
CA LEU A 208 0.42 -14.25 -23.05
C LEU A 208 0.44 -12.78 -23.52
N ALA A 209 0.19 -12.53 -24.81
CA ALA A 209 0.11 -11.17 -25.34
C ALA A 209 -1.09 -10.40 -24.79
N THR A 210 -2.24 -11.06 -24.58
CA THR A 210 -3.44 -10.45 -23.99
C THR A 210 -3.21 -10.09 -22.52
N ALA A 211 -2.61 -10.98 -21.73
CA ALA A 211 -2.24 -10.71 -20.36
C ALA A 211 -1.29 -9.50 -20.26
N ALA A 212 -0.26 -9.44 -21.11
CA ALA A 212 0.66 -8.30 -21.14
C ALA A 212 -0.03 -7.00 -21.55
N ARG A 213 -0.99 -7.04 -22.48
CA ARG A 213 -1.79 -5.85 -22.82
C ARG A 213 -2.70 -5.41 -21.67
N ALA A 214 -3.30 -6.36 -20.95
CA ALA A 214 -4.09 -6.03 -19.77
C ALA A 214 -3.26 -5.29 -18.72
N ARG A 215 -2.05 -5.77 -18.42
CA ARG A 215 -1.10 -5.07 -17.56
C ARG A 215 -0.70 -3.70 -18.10
N LEU A 216 -0.45 -3.61 -19.40
CA LEU A 216 -0.08 -2.33 -20.03
C LEU A 216 -1.23 -1.30 -19.95
N VAL A 217 -2.49 -1.74 -20.09
CA VAL A 217 -3.68 -0.87 -19.93
C VAL A 217 -3.72 -0.29 -18.52
N SER A 218 -3.58 -1.15 -17.48
CA SER A 218 -3.56 -0.68 -16.09
C SER A 218 -2.43 0.32 -15.86
N MET A 219 -1.21 -0.01 -16.29
CA MET A 219 -0.03 0.85 -16.14
C MET A 219 -0.17 2.21 -16.83
N LEU A 220 -0.82 2.25 -18.01
CA LEU A 220 -1.09 3.49 -18.74
C LEU A 220 -2.20 4.31 -18.08
N ALA A 221 -3.23 3.64 -17.55
CA ALA A 221 -4.31 4.28 -16.80
C ALA A 221 -3.79 4.94 -15.51
N ASP A 222 -2.92 4.24 -14.77
CA ASP A 222 -2.27 4.75 -13.55
C ASP A 222 -1.42 6.02 -13.82
N GLN A 223 -0.90 6.15 -15.04
CA GLN A 223 -0.17 7.35 -15.48
C GLN A 223 -1.07 8.47 -16.05
N GLY A 224 -2.39 8.28 -16.04
CA GLY A 224 -3.33 9.20 -16.68
C GLY A 224 -3.32 9.18 -18.21
N ASN A 225 -2.59 8.26 -18.84
CA ASN A 225 -2.54 8.12 -20.30
C ASN A 225 -3.71 7.26 -20.82
N HIS A 226 -4.94 7.71 -20.53
CA HIS A 226 -6.15 6.97 -20.84
C HIS A 226 -6.36 6.75 -22.35
N ALA A 227 -5.91 7.69 -23.20
CA ALA A 227 -6.06 7.55 -24.64
C ALA A 227 -5.29 6.32 -25.20
N GLU A 228 -4.04 6.13 -24.77
CA GLU A 228 -3.23 4.98 -25.15
C GLU A 228 -3.75 3.71 -24.47
N ALA A 229 -4.15 3.78 -23.18
CA ALA A 229 -4.75 2.67 -22.46
C ALA A 229 -5.96 2.11 -23.22
N TRP A 230 -6.88 2.95 -23.68
CA TRP A 230 -8.03 2.53 -24.49
C TRP A 230 -7.64 1.99 -25.87
N ALA A 231 -6.60 2.50 -26.49
CA ALA A 231 -6.12 1.96 -27.76
C ALA A 231 -5.61 0.52 -27.60
N VAL A 232 -4.82 0.26 -26.55
CA VAL A 232 -4.30 -1.07 -26.21
C VAL A 232 -5.44 -2.00 -25.78
N PHE A 233 -6.39 -1.53 -24.96
CA PHE A 233 -7.56 -2.28 -24.52
C PHE A 233 -8.40 -2.75 -25.72
N LYS A 234 -8.74 -1.84 -26.63
CA LYS A 234 -9.52 -2.18 -27.85
C LYS A 234 -8.79 -3.19 -28.74
N GLN A 235 -7.47 -3.21 -28.75
CA GLN A 235 -6.72 -4.23 -29.44
C GLN A 235 -6.85 -5.58 -28.74
N ALA A 236 -6.65 -5.65 -27.41
CA ALA A 236 -6.82 -6.87 -26.63
C ALA A 236 -8.24 -7.44 -26.78
N GLN A 237 -9.26 -6.59 -26.68
CA GLN A 237 -10.68 -6.99 -26.82
C GLN A 237 -11.01 -7.55 -28.21
N ARG A 238 -10.39 -7.07 -29.29
CA ARG A 238 -10.59 -7.61 -30.64
C ARG A 238 -9.96 -8.99 -30.80
N GLU A 239 -8.83 -9.24 -30.13
CA GLU A 239 -8.10 -10.51 -30.23
C GLU A 239 -8.65 -11.58 -29.28
N ALA A 240 -9.16 -11.16 -28.09
CA ALA A 240 -9.73 -12.03 -27.06
C ALA A 240 -11.05 -11.45 -26.53
N PRO A 241 -12.16 -11.42 -27.31
CA PRO A 241 -13.41 -10.75 -26.94
C PRO A 241 -14.13 -11.41 -25.77
N ASP A 242 -13.83 -12.67 -25.50
CA ASP A 242 -14.48 -13.46 -24.43
C ASP A 242 -13.57 -13.70 -23.22
N ASP A 243 -12.45 -13.01 -23.14
CA ASP A 243 -11.54 -13.07 -22.01
C ASP A 243 -12.15 -12.36 -20.77
N PRO A 244 -12.37 -13.08 -19.66
CA PRO A 244 -12.98 -12.53 -18.46
C PRO A 244 -12.16 -11.40 -17.82
N GLN A 245 -10.84 -11.43 -17.93
CA GLN A 245 -9.96 -10.39 -17.38
C GLN A 245 -10.24 -9.04 -18.06
N LEU A 246 -10.51 -9.03 -19.37
CA LEU A 246 -10.81 -7.80 -20.10
C LEU A 246 -12.15 -7.19 -19.70
N TRP A 247 -13.12 -7.96 -19.23
CA TRP A 247 -14.39 -7.41 -18.76
C TRP A 247 -14.23 -6.63 -17.45
N HIS A 248 -13.42 -7.15 -16.54
CA HIS A 248 -13.06 -6.45 -15.32
C HIS A 248 -12.23 -5.18 -15.64
N LEU A 249 -11.22 -5.34 -16.48
CA LEU A 249 -10.32 -4.25 -16.89
C LEU A 249 -11.09 -3.08 -17.56
N GLU A 250 -12.15 -3.36 -18.35
CA GLU A 250 -12.99 -2.33 -18.94
C GLU A 250 -13.59 -1.41 -17.87
N LEU A 251 -14.16 -1.98 -16.81
CA LEU A 251 -14.77 -1.19 -15.74
C LEU A 251 -13.73 -0.44 -14.90
N VAL A 252 -12.64 -1.09 -14.54
CA VAL A 252 -11.56 -0.44 -13.81
C VAL A 252 -11.00 0.74 -14.59
N THR A 253 -10.78 0.59 -15.90
CA THR A 253 -10.28 1.67 -16.76
C THR A 253 -11.28 2.83 -16.88
N LEU A 254 -12.60 2.55 -16.97
CA LEU A 254 -13.63 3.59 -16.96
C LEU A 254 -13.63 4.37 -15.64
N LEU A 255 -13.52 3.65 -14.53
CA LEU A 255 -13.55 4.24 -13.19
C LEU A 255 -12.30 5.07 -12.90
N SER A 256 -11.12 4.61 -13.33
CA SER A 256 -9.86 5.36 -13.18
C SER A 256 -9.84 6.65 -14.03
N GLU A 257 -10.55 6.66 -15.17
CA GLU A 257 -10.74 7.86 -16.00
C GLU A 257 -11.84 8.79 -15.47
N GLY A 258 -12.50 8.44 -14.36
CA GLY A 258 -13.63 9.23 -13.80
C GLY A 258 -14.96 9.06 -14.53
N ARG A 259 -15.10 8.09 -15.44
CA ARG A 259 -16.32 7.81 -16.24
C ARG A 259 -17.28 6.88 -15.51
N ALA A 260 -17.63 7.24 -14.27
CA ALA A 260 -18.47 6.43 -13.40
C ALA A 260 -19.87 6.14 -13.99
N ASP A 261 -20.47 7.09 -14.72
CA ASP A 261 -21.77 6.88 -15.35
C ASP A 261 -21.72 5.82 -16.45
N GLU A 262 -20.65 5.77 -17.22
CA GLU A 262 -20.46 4.72 -18.22
C GLU A 262 -20.18 3.37 -17.57
N ALA A 263 -19.38 3.32 -16.51
CA ALA A 263 -19.16 2.10 -15.73
C ALA A 263 -20.49 1.55 -15.16
N ARG A 264 -21.35 2.43 -14.65
CA ARG A 264 -22.70 2.07 -14.16
C ARG A 264 -23.59 1.44 -15.23
N LEU A 265 -23.49 1.88 -16.48
CA LEU A 265 -24.21 1.30 -17.60
C LEU A 265 -23.58 -0.02 -18.09
N ARG A 266 -22.25 -0.14 -18.06
CA ARG A 266 -21.52 -1.29 -18.57
C ARG A 266 -21.51 -2.48 -17.60
N GLY A 267 -21.43 -2.22 -16.28
CA GLY A 267 -21.34 -3.25 -15.25
C GLY A 267 -22.39 -4.34 -15.37
N PRO A 268 -23.70 -4.02 -15.39
CA PRO A 268 -24.76 -5.04 -15.54
C PRO A 268 -24.67 -5.85 -16.85
N LEU A 269 -24.21 -5.24 -17.94
CA LEU A 269 -24.06 -5.92 -19.24
C LEU A 269 -22.92 -6.93 -19.20
N LEU A 270 -21.78 -6.54 -18.62
CA LEU A 270 -20.62 -7.40 -18.46
C LEU A 270 -20.89 -8.51 -17.43
N ALA A 271 -21.59 -8.20 -16.34
CA ALA A 271 -22.05 -9.19 -15.36
C ALA A 271 -22.98 -10.24 -16.00
N ALA A 272 -23.90 -9.83 -16.86
CA ALA A 272 -24.77 -10.76 -17.60
C ALA A 272 -23.96 -11.62 -18.61
N LYS A 273 -22.90 -11.07 -19.19
CA LYS A 273 -21.98 -11.81 -20.06
C LYS A 273 -21.19 -12.85 -19.24
N ALA A 274 -20.66 -12.47 -18.09
CA ALA A 274 -19.92 -13.36 -17.19
C ALA A 274 -20.79 -14.53 -16.69
N ARG A 275 -22.04 -14.28 -16.26
CA ARG A 275 -22.97 -15.34 -15.87
C ARG A 275 -23.23 -16.33 -17.00
N ARG A 276 -23.43 -15.84 -18.22
CA ARG A 276 -23.62 -16.72 -19.38
C ARG A 276 -22.43 -17.59 -19.72
N ALA A 277 -21.22 -17.12 -19.37
CA ALA A 277 -19.98 -17.85 -19.52
C ALA A 277 -19.66 -18.77 -18.32
N GLY A 278 -20.49 -18.79 -17.27
CA GLY A 278 -20.30 -19.62 -16.07
C GLY A 278 -19.38 -19.01 -15.01
N HIS A 279 -19.09 -17.72 -15.11
CA HIS A 279 -18.23 -16.99 -14.16
C HIS A 279 -19.09 -16.20 -13.16
N ASP A 280 -19.82 -16.90 -12.28
CA ASP A 280 -20.79 -16.27 -11.37
C ASP A 280 -20.15 -15.33 -10.36
N GLU A 281 -18.97 -15.66 -9.85
CA GLU A 281 -18.20 -14.80 -8.94
C GLU A 281 -17.80 -13.48 -9.61
N LEU A 282 -17.19 -13.58 -10.78
CA LEU A 282 -16.82 -12.41 -11.58
C LEU A 282 -18.06 -11.56 -11.92
N ALA A 283 -19.20 -12.21 -12.19
CA ALA A 283 -20.43 -11.47 -12.49
C ALA A 283 -20.92 -10.63 -11.30
N ARG A 284 -20.74 -11.10 -10.06
CA ARG A 284 -21.02 -10.32 -8.86
C ARG A 284 -20.08 -9.11 -8.75
N VAL A 285 -18.78 -9.35 -8.91
CA VAL A 285 -17.76 -8.29 -8.87
C VAL A 285 -18.03 -7.21 -9.93
N LEU A 286 -18.35 -7.60 -11.17
CA LEU A 286 -18.65 -6.66 -12.26
C LEU A 286 -19.92 -5.84 -12.02
N ALA A 287 -20.95 -6.44 -11.41
CA ALA A 287 -22.18 -5.72 -11.07
C ALA A 287 -21.90 -4.66 -10.00
N GLU A 288 -21.16 -5.01 -8.97
CA GLU A 288 -20.81 -4.12 -7.86
C GLU A 288 -19.87 -2.99 -8.28
N LEU A 289 -18.84 -3.30 -9.08
CA LEU A 289 -17.99 -2.29 -9.68
C LEU A 289 -18.79 -1.25 -10.46
N GLY A 290 -19.75 -1.73 -11.27
CA GLY A 290 -20.59 -0.84 -12.05
C GLY A 290 -21.52 0.02 -11.19
N GLU A 291 -22.04 -0.50 -10.08
CA GLU A 291 -23.01 0.20 -9.23
C GLU A 291 -22.34 1.13 -8.24
N HIS A 292 -21.27 0.68 -7.59
CA HIS A 292 -20.66 1.35 -6.43
C HIS A 292 -19.24 1.87 -6.66
N GLY A 293 -18.59 1.52 -7.78
CA GLY A 293 -17.24 1.94 -8.12
C GLY A 293 -16.16 1.17 -7.36
N LEU A 294 -14.89 1.62 -7.48
CA LEU A 294 -13.72 0.96 -6.91
C LEU A 294 -13.77 0.88 -5.37
N ALA A 295 -14.31 1.89 -4.71
CA ALA A 295 -14.39 1.93 -3.24
C ALA A 295 -15.18 0.74 -2.66
N ALA A 296 -16.24 0.30 -3.33
CA ALA A 296 -17.06 -0.81 -2.85
C ALA A 296 -16.35 -2.17 -2.91
N ILE A 297 -15.42 -2.34 -3.85
CA ILE A 297 -14.61 -3.57 -3.89
C ILE A 297 -13.63 -3.61 -2.73
N HIS A 298 -13.00 -2.49 -2.41
CA HIS A 298 -12.14 -2.40 -1.23
C HIS A 298 -12.92 -2.72 0.05
N ASP A 299 -14.12 -2.15 0.21
CA ASP A 299 -14.98 -2.40 1.38
C ASP A 299 -15.39 -3.88 1.48
N ARG A 300 -15.56 -4.57 0.34
CA ARG A 300 -15.96 -5.97 0.31
C ARG A 300 -14.80 -6.94 0.46
N MET A 301 -13.68 -6.71 -0.23
CA MET A 301 -12.45 -7.51 0.02
C MET A 301 -12.06 -7.44 1.49
N ALA A 302 -12.36 -6.32 2.13
CA ALA A 302 -12.24 -6.13 3.56
C ALA A 302 -13.18 -7.03 4.39
N GLN A 303 -14.40 -7.29 3.89
CA GLN A 303 -15.39 -8.12 4.58
C GLN A 303 -15.19 -9.63 4.34
N ASP A 304 -14.70 -10.02 3.15
CA ASP A 304 -14.49 -11.43 2.77
C ASP A 304 -13.16 -12.02 3.31
N MET A 305 -12.24 -11.15 3.82
CA MET A 305 -11.01 -11.56 4.50
C MET A 305 -11.24 -11.76 6.01
N ASP A 306 -12.33 -12.42 6.36
CA ASP A 306 -12.60 -12.87 7.73
C ASP A 306 -11.66 -14.03 8.10
N GLU A 307 -10.36 -13.73 8.24
CA GLU A 307 -9.46 -14.63 8.95
C GLU A 307 -9.51 -14.36 10.45
N PRO A 308 -9.56 -15.41 11.29
CA PRO A 308 -9.78 -15.29 12.76
C PRO A 308 -8.59 -14.68 13.52
N HIS A 309 -7.63 -14.03 12.87
CA HIS A 309 -6.34 -13.69 13.48
C HIS A 309 -6.16 -12.23 13.89
N ASP A 310 -7.11 -11.34 13.60
CA ASP A 310 -6.96 -9.95 14.00
C ASP A 310 -7.78 -9.59 15.24
N VAL A 311 -7.43 -10.17 16.37
CA VAL A 311 -8.03 -9.86 17.69
C VAL A 311 -7.93 -8.35 17.98
N LEU A 312 -6.84 -7.72 17.56
CA LEU A 312 -6.61 -6.29 17.79
C LEU A 312 -7.51 -5.41 16.89
N ALA A 313 -7.64 -5.74 15.61
CA ALA A 313 -8.53 -5.02 14.70
C ALA A 313 -9.99 -5.17 15.10
N HIS A 314 -10.43 -6.35 15.53
CA HIS A 314 -11.77 -6.56 16.07
C HIS A 314 -12.00 -5.78 17.38
N ALA A 315 -10.99 -5.69 18.23
CA ALA A 315 -11.07 -4.86 19.45
C ALA A 315 -11.24 -3.37 19.12
N TRP A 316 -10.58 -2.87 18.06
CA TRP A 316 -10.77 -1.51 17.57
C TRP A 316 -12.17 -1.28 16.99
N LEU A 317 -12.71 -2.22 16.21
CA LEU A 317 -14.10 -2.14 15.73
C LEU A 317 -15.09 -2.13 16.88
N ALA A 318 -14.89 -2.97 17.89
CA ALA A 318 -15.73 -3.00 19.09
C ALA A 318 -15.64 -1.70 19.91
N LEU A 319 -14.46 -1.07 19.95
CA LEU A 319 -14.28 0.25 20.54
C LEU A 319 -15.05 1.31 19.74
N CYS A 320 -14.92 1.32 18.42
CA CYS A 320 -15.61 2.27 17.54
C CYS A 320 -17.13 2.08 17.54
N ALA A 321 -17.64 0.87 17.80
CA ALA A 321 -19.07 0.61 17.97
C ALA A 321 -19.69 1.36 19.16
N GLN A 322 -18.87 1.90 20.08
CA GLN A 322 -19.32 2.73 21.19
C GLN A 322 -19.46 4.21 20.82
N LEU A 323 -19.03 4.62 19.61
CA LEU A 323 -19.17 5.99 19.15
C LEU A 323 -20.64 6.40 19.16
N PRO A 324 -20.98 7.58 19.71
CA PRO A 324 -22.34 8.07 19.65
C PRO A 324 -22.78 8.32 18.21
N ALA A 325 -23.97 7.85 17.84
CA ALA A 325 -24.53 8.03 16.51
C ALA A 325 -24.62 9.52 16.14
N GLU A 326 -25.03 10.35 17.12
CA GLU A 326 -25.09 11.80 17.01
C GLU A 326 -24.19 12.47 18.03
N LEU A 327 -23.55 13.57 17.65
CA LEU A 327 -22.72 14.36 18.56
C LEU A 327 -23.63 15.37 19.31
N ASP A 328 -23.57 15.36 20.64
CA ASP A 328 -24.15 16.45 21.43
C ASP A 328 -23.27 17.70 21.36
N ALA A 329 -23.55 18.55 20.39
CA ALA A 329 -22.80 19.79 20.15
C ALA A 329 -22.92 20.79 21.31
N ALA A 330 -24.01 20.76 22.06
CA ALA A 330 -24.18 21.64 23.22
C ALA A 330 -23.30 21.18 24.40
N ALA A 331 -23.27 19.88 24.68
CA ALA A 331 -22.36 19.30 25.65
C ALA A 331 -20.89 19.49 25.26
N ALA A 332 -20.54 19.29 24.00
CA ALA A 332 -19.19 19.51 23.49
C ALA A 332 -18.73 20.95 23.77
N ARG A 333 -19.54 21.94 23.42
CA ARG A 333 -19.23 23.36 23.72
C ARG A 333 -19.18 23.69 25.20
N ALA A 334 -20.03 23.08 26.00
CA ALA A 334 -20.00 23.29 27.45
C ALA A 334 -18.74 22.71 28.12
N LEU A 335 -18.18 21.67 27.55
CA LEU A 335 -16.95 21.01 28.00
C LEU A 335 -15.66 21.68 27.52
N HIS A 336 -15.76 22.68 26.65
CA HIS A 336 -14.60 23.40 26.15
C HIS A 336 -14.71 24.90 26.38
N ARG A 337 -13.57 25.53 26.61
CA ARG A 337 -13.42 26.99 26.65
C ARG A 337 -12.80 27.45 25.35
N ILE A 338 -13.53 28.27 24.60
CA ILE A 338 -13.10 28.82 23.32
C ILE A 338 -12.76 30.30 23.56
N GLU A 339 -11.50 30.65 23.36
CA GLU A 339 -10.97 32.00 23.49
C GLU A 339 -10.47 32.50 22.14
N ILE A 340 -10.85 33.72 21.79
CA ILE A 340 -10.33 34.41 20.58
C ILE A 340 -9.35 35.48 21.07
N THR A 341 -8.09 35.34 20.67
CA THR A 341 -7.02 36.29 21.02
C THR A 341 -6.67 37.16 19.82
N GLU A 342 -6.46 38.44 20.07
CA GLU A 342 -5.94 39.35 19.04
C GLU A 342 -4.41 39.35 19.05
N PRO A 343 -3.75 39.48 17.86
CA PRO A 343 -2.31 39.60 17.83
C PRO A 343 -1.87 40.84 18.62
N PRO A 344 -0.73 40.75 19.30
CA PRO A 344 -0.20 41.88 20.07
C PRO A 344 -0.02 43.09 19.14
N ARG A 345 -0.55 44.26 19.54
CA ARG A 345 -0.34 45.50 18.78
C ARG A 345 1.14 45.82 18.76
N ARG A 346 1.81 45.68 17.61
CA ARG A 346 3.20 46.10 17.45
C ARG A 346 3.30 47.62 17.70
N ARG A 347 4.15 48.05 18.62
CA ARG A 347 4.37 49.45 18.95
C ARG A 347 4.97 50.29 17.82
N ARG A 348 5.50 49.66 16.76
CA ARG A 348 5.98 50.29 15.51
C ARG A 348 5.51 49.48 14.33
N ALA A 349 4.82 50.12 13.39
CA ALA A 349 4.55 49.52 12.09
C ALA A 349 5.88 49.27 11.35
N PRO A 350 6.10 48.10 10.69
CA PRO A 350 7.23 47.91 9.81
C PRO A 350 7.22 48.96 8.70
N LYS A 351 8.40 49.42 8.27
CA LYS A 351 8.58 50.49 7.26
C LYS A 351 8.03 50.15 5.86
N ALA A 352 7.77 48.89 5.59
CA ALA A 352 7.01 48.39 4.45
C ALA A 352 6.05 47.30 4.95
N PRO A 353 4.77 47.25 4.49
CA PRO A 353 3.97 46.08 4.76
C PRO A 353 4.60 44.92 3.99
N ASP A 354 5.20 44.00 4.75
CA ASP A 354 5.57 42.71 4.22
C ASP A 354 4.22 42.04 3.82
N ALA A 355 3.95 41.95 2.52
CA ALA A 355 2.70 41.41 1.99
C ALA A 355 2.46 39.96 2.45
N THR A 356 3.53 39.29 2.96
CA THR A 356 3.54 37.94 3.50
C THR A 356 3.25 37.87 5.00
N SER A 357 3.29 39.02 5.74
CA SER A 357 3.02 39.02 7.19
C SER A 357 1.53 38.86 7.47
N LEU A 358 1.10 37.62 7.71
CA LEU A 358 -0.24 37.26 8.16
C LEU A 358 -0.59 37.77 9.56
N ASP A 359 0.41 38.12 10.36
CA ASP A 359 0.30 38.44 11.79
C ASP A 359 -0.62 39.61 12.14
N GLY A 360 -0.85 40.54 11.20
CA GLY A 360 -1.67 41.74 11.46
C GLY A 360 -3.17 41.55 11.16
N ALA A 361 -3.54 40.52 10.38
CA ALA A 361 -4.89 40.32 9.88
C ALA A 361 -5.63 39.12 10.54
N MET A 362 -4.92 38.30 11.31
CA MET A 362 -5.45 37.09 11.93
C MET A 362 -5.84 37.31 13.38
N ARG A 363 -6.94 36.69 13.80
CA ARG A 363 -7.25 36.42 15.20
C ARG A 363 -7.03 34.93 15.45
N TRP A 364 -6.57 34.60 16.66
CA TRP A 364 -6.22 33.23 16.99
C TRP A 364 -7.22 32.60 17.91
N LEU A 365 -7.75 31.48 17.50
CA LEU A 365 -8.66 30.66 18.27
C LEU A 365 -7.86 29.70 19.14
N ARG A 366 -8.17 29.67 20.43
CA ARG A 366 -7.61 28.77 21.42
C ARG A 366 -8.73 27.97 22.05
N VAL A 367 -8.61 26.66 21.98
CA VAL A 367 -9.56 25.74 22.60
C VAL A 367 -8.88 25.03 23.76
N ARG A 368 -9.52 25.01 24.89
CA ARG A 368 -9.03 24.32 26.10
C ARG A 368 -10.18 23.53 26.75
N PRO A 369 -9.90 22.38 27.37
CA PRO A 369 -10.90 21.63 28.10
C PRO A 369 -11.36 22.44 29.33
N ALA A 370 -12.65 22.39 29.62
CA ALA A 370 -13.17 22.86 30.88
C ALA A 370 -12.65 21.97 32.04
N ARG A 371 -12.75 22.44 33.29
CA ARG A 371 -12.14 21.75 34.45
C ARG A 371 -12.53 20.26 34.55
N ALA A 372 -13.79 19.94 34.30
CA ALA A 372 -14.28 18.56 34.35
C ALA A 372 -13.65 17.69 33.29
N LEU A 373 -13.62 18.15 32.02
CA LEU A 373 -13.01 17.46 30.90
C LEU A 373 -11.49 17.32 31.09
N ALA A 374 -10.82 18.38 31.54
CA ALA A 374 -9.39 18.33 31.85
C ALA A 374 -9.04 17.30 32.96
N ALA A 375 -9.94 17.06 33.92
CA ALA A 375 -9.74 16.03 34.93
C ALA A 375 -9.90 14.61 34.32
N LEU A 376 -10.84 14.43 33.39
CA LEU A 376 -11.05 13.20 32.68
C LEU A 376 -9.84 12.89 31.74
N GLU A 377 -9.39 13.87 30.97
CA GLU A 377 -8.21 13.75 30.10
C GLU A 377 -6.94 13.35 30.86
N ARG A 378 -6.71 13.94 32.04
CA ARG A 378 -5.58 13.52 32.89
C ARG A 378 -5.70 12.09 33.41
N ARG A 379 -6.91 11.57 33.69
CA ARG A 379 -7.11 10.15 34.05
C ARG A 379 -6.82 9.26 32.83
N TRP A 380 -7.36 9.61 31.69
CA TRP A 380 -7.11 8.92 30.41
C TRP A 380 -5.61 8.81 30.12
N GLN A 381 -4.90 9.93 30.07
CA GLN A 381 -3.47 9.98 29.77
C GLN A 381 -2.63 9.14 30.71
N ARG A 382 -2.91 9.19 32.03
CA ARG A 382 -2.16 8.40 33.01
C ARG A 382 -2.39 6.91 32.90
N SER A 383 -3.57 6.50 32.46
CA SER A 383 -3.95 5.09 32.44
C SER A 383 -3.61 4.41 31.13
N PHE A 384 -3.65 5.13 30.03
CA PHE A 384 -3.64 4.50 28.70
C PHE A 384 -2.58 5.06 27.72
N VAL A 385 -2.00 6.22 28.00
CA VAL A 385 -1.08 6.88 27.07
C VAL A 385 0.35 6.82 27.58
N VAL A 386 1.24 6.21 26.81
CA VAL A 386 2.66 6.08 27.15
C VAL A 386 3.50 6.74 26.05
N GLY A 387 4.51 7.50 26.46
CA GLY A 387 5.56 7.97 25.55
C GLY A 387 5.14 9.01 24.51
N LYS A 388 3.95 9.63 24.61
CA LYS A 388 3.52 10.64 23.64
C LYS A 388 4.49 11.81 23.60
N PRO A 389 5.19 12.06 22.48
CA PRO A 389 6.09 13.19 22.36
C PRO A 389 5.34 14.53 22.40
N ASP A 390 5.98 15.58 22.93
CA ASP A 390 5.41 16.94 22.91
C ASP A 390 5.18 17.47 21.48
N MET A 391 6.01 17.02 20.55
CA MET A 391 5.96 17.35 19.12
C MET A 391 5.60 16.10 18.32
N VAL A 392 4.31 15.80 18.18
CA VAL A 392 3.80 14.79 17.25
C VAL A 392 3.23 15.54 16.06
N TRP A 393 3.75 15.24 14.86
CA TRP A 393 3.18 15.67 13.58
C TRP A 393 2.06 14.69 13.18
N LEU A 394 2.13 14.05 12.03
CA LEU A 394 1.25 12.95 11.61
C LEU A 394 1.94 11.60 11.76
N ASP A 395 3.25 11.59 11.54
CA ASP A 395 4.10 10.42 11.64
C ASP A 395 4.97 10.62 12.89
N GLY A 396 4.72 9.92 13.94
CA GLY A 396 5.48 9.99 15.16
C GLY A 396 5.97 8.60 15.55
N ASP A 397 7.19 8.52 16.05
CA ASP A 397 7.71 7.34 16.74
C ASP A 397 6.92 7.16 18.06
N ALA A 398 5.67 6.75 17.95
CA ALA A 398 4.75 6.59 19.06
C ALA A 398 4.44 5.12 19.34
N ASP A 399 5.46 4.25 19.17
CA ASP A 399 5.34 2.81 19.40
C ASP A 399 4.64 2.51 20.74
N GLY A 400 3.50 1.86 20.67
CA GLY A 400 2.71 1.49 21.85
C GLY A 400 2.05 2.66 22.56
N LEU A 401 1.68 3.75 21.83
CA LEU A 401 1.04 4.93 22.40
C LEU A 401 -0.15 4.60 23.29
N LEU A 402 -0.98 3.64 22.88
CA LEU A 402 -2.16 3.22 23.65
C LEU A 402 -1.91 1.83 24.24
N VAL A 403 -1.77 1.76 25.56
CA VAL A 403 -1.65 0.50 26.30
C VAL A 403 -3.02 0.02 26.74
N ASP A 404 -3.27 -1.30 26.73
CA ASP A 404 -4.49 -1.94 27.22
C ASP A 404 -5.79 -1.44 26.57
N LEU A 405 -5.95 -1.74 25.26
CA LEU A 405 -7.13 -1.37 24.49
C LEU A 405 -8.47 -1.84 25.10
N PRO A 406 -8.60 -3.06 25.67
CA PRO A 406 -9.81 -3.47 26.38
C PRO A 406 -10.17 -2.58 27.57
N ALA A 407 -9.20 -2.21 28.39
CA ALA A 407 -9.44 -1.30 29.53
C ALA A 407 -9.75 0.12 29.07
N ALA A 408 -9.15 0.59 27.96
CA ALA A 408 -9.48 1.87 27.33
C ALA A 408 -10.94 1.89 26.82
N ALA A 409 -11.38 0.80 26.18
CA ALA A 409 -12.76 0.66 25.74
C ALA A 409 -13.76 0.65 26.91
N GLU A 410 -13.41 0.00 28.02
CA GLU A 410 -14.22 0.03 29.24
C GLU A 410 -14.28 1.43 29.87
N PHE A 411 -13.17 2.18 29.85
CA PHE A 411 -13.14 3.56 30.30
C PHE A 411 -14.08 4.45 29.48
N LEU A 412 -14.03 4.34 28.14
CA LEU A 412 -14.87 5.11 27.23
C LEU A 412 -16.36 4.81 27.44
N ARG A 413 -16.70 3.56 27.74
CA ARG A 413 -18.08 3.14 28.05
C ARG A 413 -18.59 3.75 29.37
N ARG A 414 -17.73 3.87 30.38
CA ARG A 414 -18.07 4.44 31.70
C ARG A 414 -18.07 5.95 31.67
N GLU A 415 -17.28 6.57 30.85
CA GLU A 415 -17.07 8.00 30.74
C GLU A 415 -17.42 8.52 29.34
N PRO A 416 -18.70 8.49 28.92
CA PRO A 416 -19.07 8.82 27.54
C PRO A 416 -18.70 10.24 27.11
N GLN A 417 -18.44 11.15 28.08
CA GLN A 417 -17.92 12.49 27.81
C GLN A 417 -16.51 12.46 27.21
N ALA A 418 -15.77 11.35 27.30
CA ALA A 418 -14.46 11.18 26.67
C ALA A 418 -14.56 11.28 25.15
N TRP A 419 -15.66 10.83 24.55
CA TRP A 419 -15.94 10.99 23.12
C TRP A 419 -16.09 12.45 22.66
N LEU A 420 -16.25 13.38 23.59
CA LEU A 420 -16.27 14.82 23.33
C LEU A 420 -14.91 15.48 23.60
N SER A 421 -13.87 14.72 23.92
CA SER A 421 -12.53 15.25 24.17
C SER A 421 -11.68 15.24 22.93
N VAL A 422 -11.16 16.41 22.57
CA VAL A 422 -10.20 16.57 21.46
C VAL A 422 -8.92 15.76 21.73
N ALA A 423 -8.43 15.74 22.97
CA ALA A 423 -7.20 15.05 23.35
C ALA A 423 -7.35 13.52 23.27
N VAL A 424 -8.48 12.98 23.75
CA VAL A 424 -8.75 11.53 23.70
C VAL A 424 -8.88 11.04 22.27
N LEU A 425 -9.61 11.78 21.42
CA LEU A 425 -9.73 11.42 19.99
C LEU A 425 -8.39 11.52 19.25
N ASP A 426 -7.57 12.50 19.59
CA ASP A 426 -6.21 12.64 19.06
C ASP A 426 -5.34 11.42 19.43
N ASP A 427 -5.38 10.96 20.67
CA ASP A 427 -4.66 9.79 21.13
C ASP A 427 -5.14 8.51 20.42
N LEU A 428 -6.45 8.32 20.27
CA LEU A 428 -7.03 7.17 19.58
C LEU A 428 -6.66 7.15 18.09
N LEU A 429 -6.72 8.31 17.41
CA LEU A 429 -6.39 8.39 15.99
C LEU A 429 -4.89 8.21 15.73
N LEU A 430 -4.03 8.70 16.62
CA LEU A 430 -2.59 8.43 16.55
C LEU A 430 -2.31 6.94 16.73
N ALA A 431 -2.93 6.30 17.74
CA ALA A 431 -2.72 4.88 18.01
C ALA A 431 -3.19 3.98 16.85
N VAL A 432 -4.36 4.24 16.26
CA VAL A 432 -4.82 3.43 15.11
C VAL A 432 -3.98 3.68 13.85
N ARG A 433 -3.44 4.89 13.65
CA ARG A 433 -2.51 5.18 12.56
C ARG A 433 -1.23 4.37 12.66
N GLU A 434 -0.67 4.29 13.86
CA GLU A 434 0.54 3.52 14.13
C GLU A 434 0.35 2.04 13.78
N LEU A 435 -0.76 1.46 14.22
CA LEU A 435 -1.11 0.09 13.85
C LEU A 435 -1.31 -0.09 12.34
N LEU A 436 -1.88 0.90 11.65
CA LEU A 436 -2.04 0.87 10.19
C LEU A 436 -0.72 0.96 9.41
N ALA A 437 0.36 1.45 10.03
CA ALA A 437 1.69 1.44 9.42
C ALA A 437 2.30 0.01 9.42
N GLU A 438 1.89 -0.84 10.36
CA GLU A 438 2.36 -2.22 10.49
C GLU A 438 1.39 -3.23 9.86
N ASP A 439 0.09 -2.95 9.93
CA ASP A 439 -0.98 -3.86 9.47
C ASP A 439 -2.04 -3.08 8.68
N GLU A 440 -2.14 -3.34 7.40
CA GLU A 440 -3.13 -2.75 6.50
C GLU A 440 -4.55 -3.32 6.67
N SER A 441 -4.90 -3.82 7.85
CA SER A 441 -6.20 -4.43 8.14
C SER A 441 -7.36 -3.52 7.74
N PRO A 442 -8.33 -4.04 6.98
CA PRO A 442 -9.54 -3.31 6.62
C PRO A 442 -10.34 -2.85 7.84
N ALA A 443 -10.35 -3.64 8.92
CA ALA A 443 -11.02 -3.31 10.17
C ALA A 443 -10.37 -2.10 10.87
N LEU A 444 -9.04 -2.02 10.83
CA LEU A 444 -8.31 -0.85 11.34
C LEU A 444 -8.57 0.40 10.49
N ARG A 445 -8.57 0.28 9.14
CA ARG A 445 -8.93 1.38 8.24
C ARG A 445 -10.36 1.87 8.49
N GLN A 446 -11.31 0.97 8.68
CA GLN A 446 -12.69 1.33 9.03
C GLN A 446 -12.76 2.04 10.37
N SER A 447 -12.05 1.56 11.39
CA SER A 447 -11.98 2.17 12.71
C SER A 447 -11.40 3.58 12.65
N ALA A 448 -10.29 3.77 11.93
CA ALA A 448 -9.66 5.07 11.72
C ALA A 448 -10.62 6.06 11.03
N TRP A 449 -11.34 5.58 10.01
CA TRP A 449 -12.34 6.40 9.32
C TRP A 449 -13.51 6.79 10.23
N GLN A 450 -14.08 5.85 10.97
CA GLN A 450 -15.18 6.15 11.91
C GLN A 450 -14.77 7.15 12.98
N LEU A 451 -13.59 6.98 13.57
CA LEU A 451 -13.01 7.92 14.54
C LEU A 451 -12.79 9.29 13.93
N SER A 452 -12.23 9.36 12.71
CA SER A 452 -11.97 10.63 12.03
C SER A 452 -13.26 11.37 11.70
N GLN A 453 -14.31 10.67 11.27
CA GLN A 453 -15.64 11.28 11.04
C GLN A 453 -16.26 11.82 12.34
N HIS A 454 -16.10 11.10 13.45
CA HIS A 454 -16.55 11.59 14.74
C HIS A 454 -15.76 12.82 15.20
N ALA A 455 -14.43 12.80 15.03
CA ALA A 455 -13.56 13.94 15.31
C ALA A 455 -13.94 15.18 14.47
N LEU A 456 -14.24 15.00 13.17
CA LEU A 456 -14.72 16.10 12.32
C LEU A 456 -16.03 16.70 12.81
N ARG A 457 -16.99 15.87 13.26
CA ARG A 457 -18.23 16.38 13.86
C ARG A 457 -17.95 17.22 15.12
N LEU A 458 -17.02 16.75 15.97
CA LEU A 458 -16.60 17.51 17.15
C LEU A 458 -15.93 18.84 16.76
N LEU A 459 -14.99 18.81 15.83
CA LEU A 459 -14.31 20.02 15.36
C LEU A 459 -15.29 21.05 14.80
N ARG A 460 -16.24 20.63 13.98
CA ARG A 460 -17.30 21.51 13.45
C ARG A 460 -18.12 22.11 14.58
N ALA A 461 -18.59 21.29 15.51
CA ALA A 461 -19.37 21.75 16.65
C ALA A 461 -18.65 22.80 17.51
N LEU A 462 -17.33 22.71 17.64
CA LEU A 462 -16.51 23.65 18.40
C LEU A 462 -16.15 24.90 17.61
N LEU A 463 -15.79 24.78 16.33
CA LEU A 463 -15.16 25.84 15.56
C LEU A 463 -16.14 26.66 14.71
N GLU A 464 -17.17 26.04 14.10
CA GLU A 464 -18.11 26.76 13.21
C GLU A 464 -18.77 27.95 13.86
N PRO A 465 -19.31 27.89 15.09
CA PRO A 465 -19.93 29.05 15.74
C PRO A 465 -18.94 30.21 15.97
N ALA A 466 -17.65 29.91 16.21
CA ALA A 466 -16.63 30.93 16.38
C ALA A 466 -16.23 31.55 15.03
N VAL A 467 -16.20 30.74 13.97
CA VAL A 467 -15.91 31.19 12.59
C VAL A 467 -17.05 32.08 12.09
N ASP A 468 -18.30 31.69 12.31
CA ASP A 468 -19.48 32.48 11.91
C ASP A 468 -19.51 33.83 12.62
N ALA A 469 -19.26 33.84 13.92
CA ALA A 469 -19.16 35.08 14.69
C ALA A 469 -17.98 35.97 14.25
N ALA A 470 -16.90 35.37 13.77
CA ALA A 470 -15.73 36.08 13.27
C ALA A 470 -15.94 36.65 11.85
N SER A 471 -16.71 35.97 11.02
CA SER A 471 -17.00 36.39 9.63
C SER A 471 -17.68 37.76 9.57
N ALA A 472 -18.42 38.13 10.62
CA ALA A 472 -19.01 39.47 10.79
C ALA A 472 -17.97 40.59 10.98
N SER A 473 -16.69 40.28 11.23
CA SER A 473 -15.66 41.27 11.59
C SER A 473 -14.55 41.48 10.56
N ALA A 474 -14.67 40.96 9.35
CA ALA A 474 -13.68 41.09 8.25
C ALA A 474 -12.26 40.59 8.59
N ARG A 475 -12.03 39.98 9.74
CA ARG A 475 -10.74 39.40 10.15
C ARG A 475 -10.79 37.88 10.09
N ARG A 476 -9.76 37.27 9.54
CA ARG A 476 -9.64 35.81 9.46
C ARG A 476 -9.37 35.22 10.85
N LEU A 477 -9.95 34.05 11.09
CA LEU A 477 -9.76 33.29 12.30
C LEU A 477 -8.91 32.05 12.00
N GLY A 478 -7.86 31.82 12.79
CA GLY A 478 -6.98 30.66 12.65
C GLY A 478 -6.72 29.98 13.98
N VAL A 479 -6.15 28.77 13.91
CA VAL A 479 -5.65 28.00 15.07
C VAL A 479 -4.13 28.06 15.06
N GLU A 480 -3.55 28.51 16.18
CA GLU A 480 -2.12 28.74 16.28
C GLU A 480 -1.39 27.46 16.68
N TRP A 481 -0.49 26.95 15.82
CA TRP A 481 0.28 25.73 16.08
C TRP A 481 1.22 25.88 17.29
N ILE A 482 1.82 27.05 17.48
CA ILE A 482 2.72 27.29 18.61
C ILE A 482 2.02 27.16 19.96
N HIS A 483 0.69 27.29 19.98
CA HIS A 483 -0.11 27.05 21.17
C HIS A 483 -0.35 25.55 21.35
N THR A 484 0.51 24.88 22.10
CA THR A 484 0.51 23.41 22.30
C THR A 484 -0.88 22.81 22.60
N PRO A 485 -1.75 23.38 23.47
CA PRO A 485 -3.06 22.83 23.72
C PRO A 485 -4.03 22.85 22.51
N SER A 486 -3.72 23.61 21.46
CA SER A 486 -4.55 23.67 20.25
C SER A 486 -4.05 22.74 19.13
N ARG A 487 -2.85 22.18 19.25
CA ARG A 487 -2.28 21.25 18.25
C ARG A 487 -3.17 20.03 17.98
N PRO A 488 -3.77 19.38 18.99
CA PRO A 488 -4.66 18.26 18.74
C PRO A 488 -5.82 18.58 17.78
N LEU A 489 -6.35 19.82 17.80
CA LEU A 489 -7.39 20.24 16.84
C LEU A 489 -6.91 20.16 15.40
N LEU A 490 -5.70 20.66 15.13
CA LEU A 490 -5.11 20.64 13.79
C LEU A 490 -4.73 19.23 13.37
N ARG A 491 -4.24 18.39 14.30
CA ARG A 491 -3.95 16.99 14.04
C ARG A 491 -5.19 16.18 13.72
N LEU A 492 -6.29 16.35 14.45
CA LEU A 492 -7.55 15.66 14.14
C LEU A 492 -8.01 15.94 12.71
N LEU A 493 -7.91 17.20 12.27
CA LEU A 493 -8.26 17.56 10.91
C LEU A 493 -7.27 16.95 9.90
N ALA A 494 -5.98 17.00 10.20
CA ALA A 494 -4.93 16.41 9.38
C ALA A 494 -5.07 14.88 9.27
N GLN A 495 -5.38 14.18 10.36
CA GLN A 495 -5.67 12.75 10.36
C GLN A 495 -6.87 12.41 9.48
N ALA A 496 -7.95 13.20 9.56
CA ALA A 496 -9.13 12.99 8.73
C ALA A 496 -8.84 13.19 7.23
N ILE A 497 -7.97 14.15 6.88
CA ILE A 497 -7.51 14.34 5.51
C ILE A 497 -6.70 13.13 5.07
N SER A 498 -5.71 12.71 5.84
CA SER A 498 -4.83 11.60 5.51
C SER A 498 -5.62 10.29 5.33
N PHE A 499 -6.46 9.90 6.31
CA PHE A 499 -7.29 8.69 6.17
C PHE A 499 -8.30 8.79 5.02
N GLY A 500 -8.76 10.00 4.68
CA GLY A 500 -9.60 10.22 3.51
C GLY A 500 -8.84 9.97 2.20
N LEU A 501 -7.60 10.44 2.10
CA LEU A 501 -6.71 10.19 0.96
C LEU A 501 -6.39 8.70 0.81
N ASP A 502 -5.99 8.04 1.90
CA ASP A 502 -5.68 6.60 1.93
C ASP A 502 -6.86 5.74 1.46
N GLN A 503 -8.09 6.20 1.68
CA GLN A 503 -9.31 5.53 1.26
C GLN A 503 -9.95 6.14 0.00
N GLN A 504 -9.23 6.97 -0.74
CA GLN A 504 -9.68 7.62 -1.98
C GLN A 504 -11.02 8.37 -1.82
N ARG A 505 -11.25 8.98 -0.65
CA ARG A 505 -12.43 9.80 -0.37
C ARG A 505 -12.20 11.25 -0.80
N GLU A 506 -13.27 11.96 -1.06
CA GLU A 506 -13.18 13.40 -1.34
C GLU A 506 -12.73 14.17 -0.10
N VAL A 507 -11.55 14.79 -0.16
CA VAL A 507 -10.96 15.57 0.95
C VAL A 507 -10.81 17.05 0.63
N LEU A 508 -11.13 17.50 -0.57
CA LEU A 508 -10.97 18.90 -0.97
C LEU A 508 -11.60 19.90 0.01
N PRO A 509 -12.84 19.72 0.52
CA PRO A 509 -13.39 20.63 1.52
C PRO A 509 -12.62 20.65 2.85
N LEU A 510 -11.98 19.53 3.21
CA LEU A 510 -11.17 19.43 4.43
C LEU A 510 -9.82 20.12 4.26
N LEU A 511 -9.20 19.99 3.08
CA LEU A 511 -7.98 20.71 2.70
C LEU A 511 -8.21 22.24 2.74
N GLU A 512 -9.29 22.71 2.14
CA GLU A 512 -9.69 24.12 2.17
C GLU A 512 -9.86 24.62 3.61
N TRP A 513 -10.54 23.83 4.43
CA TRP A 513 -10.76 24.17 5.84
C TRP A 513 -9.45 24.16 6.65
N SER A 514 -8.59 23.16 6.44
CA SER A 514 -7.29 23.05 7.12
C SER A 514 -6.37 24.23 6.81
N VAL A 515 -6.22 24.57 5.55
CA VAL A 515 -5.37 25.72 5.12
C VAL A 515 -5.97 27.05 5.60
N ALA A 516 -7.29 27.17 5.65
CA ALA A 516 -7.94 28.37 6.20
C ALA A 516 -7.70 28.52 7.72
N LEU A 517 -7.78 27.43 8.48
CA LEU A 517 -7.56 27.41 9.93
C LEU A 517 -6.09 27.52 10.32
N ASN A 518 -5.18 26.96 9.53
CA ASN A 518 -3.75 27.00 9.78
C ASN A 518 -2.97 27.56 8.57
N PRO A 519 -3.00 28.90 8.37
CA PRO A 519 -2.27 29.51 7.26
C PRO A 519 -0.76 29.38 7.32
N GLN A 520 -0.19 28.98 8.47
CA GLN A 520 1.23 28.65 8.61
C GLN A 520 1.58 27.32 7.96
N ASP A 521 0.57 26.51 7.69
CA ASP A 521 0.66 25.21 7.00
C ASP A 521 1.67 24.24 7.62
N ASN A 522 1.53 24.03 8.92
CA ASN A 522 2.41 23.16 9.66
C ASN A 522 2.33 21.68 9.25
N HIS A 523 1.33 21.29 8.46
CA HIS A 523 1.16 19.94 7.91
C HIS A 523 1.43 19.84 6.39
N GLY A 524 1.77 20.95 5.73
CA GLY A 524 2.12 20.96 4.30
C GLY A 524 0.94 20.82 3.32
N TRP A 525 -0.30 21.09 3.75
CA TRP A 525 -1.49 20.90 2.92
C TRP A 525 -1.69 21.91 1.79
N ARG A 526 -0.97 23.04 1.78
CA ARG A 526 -1.12 24.05 0.69
C ARG A 526 -0.75 23.50 -0.67
N ALA A 527 0.30 22.70 -0.75
CA ALA A 527 0.73 22.08 -1.99
C ALA A 527 -0.36 21.15 -2.54
N LEU A 528 -0.87 20.27 -1.69
CA LEU A 528 -1.92 19.32 -2.04
C LEU A 528 -3.25 20.03 -2.38
N LEU A 529 -3.59 21.13 -1.69
CA LEU A 529 -4.74 21.94 -2.00
C LEU A 529 -4.62 22.60 -3.38
N ALA A 530 -3.43 23.12 -3.72
CA ALA A 530 -3.18 23.69 -5.03
C ALA A 530 -3.34 22.65 -6.14
N ASP A 531 -2.79 21.43 -5.94
CA ASP A 531 -2.94 20.32 -6.89
C ASP A 531 -4.41 19.89 -7.02
N ALA A 532 -5.12 19.73 -5.90
CA ALA A 532 -6.55 19.38 -5.92
C ALA A 532 -7.41 20.43 -6.64
N TRP A 533 -7.10 21.73 -6.49
CA TRP A 533 -7.78 22.78 -7.26
C TRP A 533 -7.42 22.76 -8.75
N ILE A 534 -6.16 22.47 -9.10
CA ILE A 534 -5.73 22.31 -10.49
C ILE A 534 -6.47 21.13 -11.12
N ALA A 535 -6.53 19.99 -10.43
CA ALA A 535 -7.26 18.81 -10.89
C ALA A 535 -8.76 19.05 -11.07
N ALA A 536 -9.35 19.91 -10.24
CA ALA A 536 -10.76 20.35 -10.33
C ALA A 536 -11.00 21.55 -11.27
N ASP A 537 -10.05 21.92 -12.14
CA ASP A 537 -10.09 23.07 -13.04
C ASP A 537 -10.28 24.44 -12.34
N ARG A 538 -10.05 24.51 -11.03
CA ARG A 538 -10.09 25.75 -10.23
C ARG A 538 -8.75 26.49 -10.27
N HIS A 539 -8.21 26.69 -11.47
CA HIS A 539 -6.87 27.25 -11.68
C HIS A 539 -6.69 28.66 -11.12
N ALA A 540 -7.75 29.47 -11.08
CA ALA A 540 -7.70 30.82 -10.49
C ALA A 540 -7.53 30.78 -8.96
N ASP A 541 -8.18 29.84 -8.29
CA ASP A 541 -8.05 29.64 -6.83
C ASP A 541 -6.65 29.13 -6.49
N ALA A 542 -6.15 28.16 -7.26
CA ALA A 542 -4.79 27.63 -7.13
C ALA A 542 -3.74 28.74 -7.31
N LEU A 543 -3.86 29.54 -8.37
CA LEU A 543 -2.96 30.65 -8.63
C LEU A 543 -2.97 31.68 -7.48
N ALA A 544 -4.15 32.06 -6.99
CA ALA A 544 -4.28 33.02 -5.89
C ALA A 544 -3.63 32.50 -4.59
N LEU A 545 -3.72 31.20 -4.31
CA LEU A 545 -3.04 30.57 -3.19
C LEU A 545 -1.52 30.64 -3.37
N LEU A 546 -1.01 30.21 -4.52
CA LEU A 546 0.42 30.15 -4.84
C LEU A 546 1.08 31.55 -4.91
N GLU A 547 0.35 32.57 -5.38
CA GLU A 547 0.81 33.97 -5.38
C GLU A 547 0.85 34.56 -3.96
N ARG A 548 -0.02 34.09 -3.08
CA ARG A 548 -0.04 34.51 -1.68
C ARG A 548 1.15 33.97 -0.88
N TYR A 549 1.70 32.81 -1.27
CA TYR A 549 2.82 32.13 -0.62
C TYR A 549 3.95 31.87 -1.64
N PRO A 550 4.60 32.93 -2.16
CA PRO A 550 5.54 32.81 -3.27
C PRO A 550 6.82 32.04 -2.95
N ASP A 551 7.19 31.97 -1.68
CA ASP A 551 8.41 31.36 -1.18
C ASP A 551 8.16 29.96 -0.55
N ASP A 552 7.01 29.35 -0.85
CA ASP A 552 6.75 27.96 -0.48
C ASP A 552 7.69 26.98 -1.21
N PHE A 553 7.61 25.69 -0.83
CA PHE A 553 8.47 24.62 -1.33
C PHE A 553 8.68 24.65 -2.85
N PRO A 554 9.82 24.19 -3.37
CA PRO A 554 10.23 24.33 -4.77
C PRO A 554 9.16 24.03 -5.83
N PRO A 555 8.33 22.96 -5.73
CA PRO A 555 7.30 22.69 -6.73
C PRO A 555 6.23 23.77 -6.86
N SER A 556 6.07 24.69 -5.90
CA SER A 556 5.05 25.75 -5.94
C SER A 556 5.19 26.66 -7.15
N ARG A 557 6.43 26.94 -7.62
CA ARG A 557 6.63 27.71 -8.85
C ARG A 557 6.24 26.95 -10.10
N HIS A 558 6.49 25.65 -10.16
CA HIS A 558 6.04 24.79 -11.25
C HIS A 558 4.50 24.72 -11.31
N ARG A 559 3.85 24.56 -10.13
CA ARG A 559 2.37 24.61 -10.01
C ARG A 559 1.82 25.96 -10.47
N ARG A 560 2.50 27.07 -10.14
CA ARG A 560 2.10 28.41 -10.57
C ARG A 560 2.19 28.57 -12.08
N ALA A 561 3.27 28.10 -12.70
CA ALA A 561 3.42 28.09 -14.14
C ALA A 561 2.31 27.28 -14.82
N LEU A 562 1.97 26.11 -14.28
CA LEU A 562 0.87 25.27 -14.75
C LEU A 562 -0.48 25.98 -14.65
N ALA A 563 -0.80 26.59 -13.51
CA ALA A 563 -2.05 27.33 -13.32
C ALA A 563 -2.16 28.54 -14.26
N LEU A 564 -1.07 29.30 -14.46
CA LEU A 564 -1.00 30.41 -15.41
C LEU A 564 -1.23 29.93 -16.86
N HIS A 565 -0.61 28.80 -17.24
CA HIS A 565 -0.81 28.22 -18.56
C HIS A 565 -2.28 27.83 -18.79
N ALA A 566 -2.89 27.13 -17.84
CA ALA A 566 -4.29 26.72 -17.92
C ALA A 566 -5.27 27.90 -18.00
N LEU A 567 -4.92 29.05 -17.38
CA LEU A 567 -5.67 30.31 -17.49
C LEU A 567 -5.40 31.09 -18.80
N GLY A 568 -4.56 30.57 -19.71
CA GLY A 568 -4.20 31.22 -20.96
C GLY A 568 -3.20 32.36 -20.82
N ARG A 569 -2.62 32.60 -19.64
CA ARG A 569 -1.60 33.63 -19.34
C ARG A 569 -0.20 33.16 -19.74
N ARG A 570 -0.01 32.85 -21.04
CA ARG A 570 1.15 32.09 -21.55
C ARG A 570 2.50 32.79 -21.34
N ASP A 571 2.58 34.10 -21.52
CA ASP A 571 3.85 34.83 -21.34
C ASP A 571 4.30 34.82 -19.86
N GLU A 572 3.35 34.95 -18.94
CA GLU A 572 3.61 34.92 -17.52
C GLU A 572 3.96 33.48 -17.08
N ALA A 573 3.27 32.47 -17.63
CA ALA A 573 3.56 31.07 -17.42
C ALA A 573 4.99 30.72 -17.87
N ALA A 574 5.41 31.17 -19.06
CA ALA A 574 6.76 30.95 -19.58
C ALA A 574 7.82 31.61 -18.70
N ALA A 575 7.60 32.85 -18.27
CA ALA A 575 8.53 33.55 -17.39
C ALA A 575 8.65 32.86 -16.02
N GLU A 576 7.55 32.35 -15.47
CA GLU A 576 7.55 31.63 -14.18
C GLU A 576 8.22 30.26 -14.29
N LEU A 577 7.93 29.53 -15.38
CA LEU A 577 8.52 28.21 -15.64
C LEU A 577 10.04 28.33 -15.85
N ALA A 578 10.51 29.32 -16.58
CA ALA A 578 11.95 29.57 -16.78
C ALA A 578 12.67 29.83 -15.45
N ARG A 579 12.05 30.57 -14.53
CA ARG A 579 12.59 30.79 -13.18
C ARG A 579 12.57 29.50 -12.36
N ALA A 580 11.48 28.76 -12.37
CA ALA A 580 11.34 27.50 -11.66
C ALA A 580 12.38 26.46 -12.13
N HIS A 581 12.58 26.38 -13.45
CA HIS A 581 13.57 25.48 -14.04
C HIS A 581 15.02 25.90 -13.75
N ALA A 582 15.31 27.19 -13.73
CA ALA A 582 16.64 27.69 -13.38
C ALA A 582 17.01 27.35 -11.93
N ASP A 583 16.06 27.46 -11.00
CA ASP A 583 16.28 27.18 -9.59
C ASP A 583 16.30 25.67 -9.29
N TYR A 584 15.39 24.90 -9.90
CA TYR A 584 15.17 23.47 -9.63
C TYR A 584 14.85 22.69 -10.90
N PRO A 585 15.83 22.40 -11.75
CA PRO A 585 15.60 21.77 -13.07
C PRO A 585 15.08 20.32 -12.98
N ALA A 586 15.35 19.64 -11.86
CA ALA A 586 14.96 18.25 -11.67
C ALA A 586 13.44 18.03 -11.82
N TYR A 587 12.61 18.95 -11.31
CA TYR A 587 11.16 18.80 -11.34
C TYR A 587 10.60 18.78 -12.76
N LEU A 588 11.00 19.72 -13.62
CA LEU A 588 10.55 19.75 -15.01
C LEU A 588 11.12 18.55 -15.79
N ASN A 589 12.40 18.23 -15.58
CA ASN A 589 13.04 17.09 -16.23
C ASN A 589 12.36 15.76 -15.89
N ALA A 590 11.85 15.60 -14.67
CA ALA A 590 11.11 14.41 -14.27
C ALA A 590 9.73 14.31 -14.94
N LEU A 591 9.10 15.40 -15.33
CA LEU A 591 7.78 15.41 -15.96
C LEU A 591 7.81 14.94 -17.42
N TRP A 592 8.91 15.20 -18.17
CA TRP A 592 9.00 14.97 -19.60
C TRP A 592 8.93 13.48 -20.02
N PRO A 593 9.71 12.54 -19.46
CA PRO A 593 9.69 11.16 -19.91
C PRO A 593 8.30 10.53 -19.72
N ASP A 594 7.86 9.72 -20.66
CA ASP A 594 6.63 8.94 -20.48
C ASP A 594 6.76 7.95 -19.33
N VAL A 595 7.94 7.35 -19.17
CA VAL A 595 8.27 6.44 -18.09
C VAL A 595 9.56 6.90 -17.42
N LEU A 596 9.59 6.91 -16.10
CA LEU A 596 10.75 7.27 -15.30
C LEU A 596 10.89 6.28 -14.15
N ASP A 597 12.09 5.74 -13.97
CA ASP A 597 12.40 4.88 -12.83
C ASP A 597 12.52 5.71 -11.55
N ALA A 598 12.13 5.11 -10.42
CA ALA A 598 12.36 5.73 -9.13
C ALA A 598 13.88 5.92 -8.90
N PRO A 599 14.31 7.08 -8.45
CA PRO A 599 15.70 7.28 -8.07
C PRO A 599 16.05 6.43 -6.83
N PRO A 600 17.33 6.15 -6.58
CA PRO A 600 17.74 5.51 -5.34
C PRO A 600 17.24 6.31 -4.13
N PRO A 601 16.88 5.63 -3.02
CA PRO A 601 16.53 6.30 -1.78
C PRO A 601 17.65 7.24 -1.32
N GLU A 602 17.29 8.38 -0.75
CA GLU A 602 18.25 9.30 -0.17
C GLU A 602 18.76 8.78 1.19
N ASP A 603 20.02 9.00 1.49
CA ASP A 603 20.59 8.69 2.80
C ASP A 603 20.06 9.69 3.83
N GLY A 604 19.23 9.22 4.79
CA GLY A 604 18.75 10.04 5.90
C GLY A 604 17.21 10.15 5.98
N PRO A 605 16.69 10.73 7.06
CA PRO A 605 15.24 10.90 7.23
C PRO A 605 14.72 12.05 6.35
N GLY A 606 13.72 11.76 5.53
CA GLY A 606 13.04 12.72 4.67
C GLY A 606 13.67 12.88 3.28
N VAL A 607 13.07 13.76 2.48
CA VAL A 607 13.44 14.01 1.08
C VAL A 607 14.09 15.39 0.96
N THR A 608 15.23 15.46 0.28
CA THR A 608 15.93 16.72 0.03
C THR A 608 15.21 17.54 -1.04
N LEU A 609 14.83 18.76 -0.73
CA LEU A 609 14.16 19.66 -1.67
C LEU A 609 14.98 19.88 -2.93
N GLY A 610 14.37 19.67 -4.09
CA GLY A 610 15.03 19.83 -5.40
C GLY A 610 15.84 18.62 -5.85
N SER A 611 15.88 17.56 -5.07
CA SER A 611 16.53 16.30 -5.42
C SER A 611 15.77 15.51 -6.50
N ALA A 612 16.40 14.45 -7.01
CA ALA A 612 15.76 13.53 -7.96
C ALA A 612 14.57 12.81 -7.32
N GLN A 613 14.67 12.47 -6.02
CA GLN A 613 13.57 11.86 -5.26
C GLN A 613 12.38 12.81 -5.14
N ALA A 614 12.61 14.06 -4.71
CA ALA A 614 11.56 15.08 -4.64
C ALA A 614 10.90 15.36 -5.99
N ALA A 615 11.67 15.32 -7.07
CA ALA A 615 11.17 15.50 -8.43
C ALA A 615 10.34 14.31 -8.91
N TYR A 616 10.73 13.10 -8.53
CA TYR A 616 9.99 11.87 -8.82
C TYR A 616 8.63 11.85 -8.09
N GLU A 617 8.59 12.24 -6.83
CA GLU A 617 7.36 12.37 -6.04
C GLU A 617 6.42 13.42 -6.64
N TYR A 618 6.94 14.62 -6.95
CA TYR A 618 6.16 15.66 -7.62
C TYR A 618 5.59 15.20 -8.96
N ARG A 619 6.36 14.41 -9.74
CA ARG A 619 5.85 13.83 -10.99
C ARG A 619 4.62 12.95 -10.74
N ALA A 620 4.66 12.09 -9.73
CA ALA A 620 3.55 11.19 -9.40
C ALA A 620 2.27 11.99 -9.11
N GLU A 621 2.39 13.13 -8.44
CA GLU A 621 1.26 14.01 -8.11
C GLU A 621 0.76 14.84 -9.30
N ALA A 622 1.67 15.43 -10.09
CA ALA A 622 1.34 16.55 -10.97
C ALA A 622 1.32 16.20 -12.47
N ARG A 623 2.00 15.14 -12.93
CA ARG A 623 2.18 14.87 -14.36
C ARG A 623 0.86 14.75 -15.13
N ALA A 624 -0.14 14.13 -14.53
CA ALA A 624 -1.45 13.97 -15.17
C ALA A 624 -2.05 15.33 -15.54
N ASP A 625 -1.95 16.31 -14.65
CA ASP A 625 -2.46 17.67 -14.88
C ASP A 625 -1.63 18.46 -15.92
N TRP A 626 -0.30 18.26 -15.94
CA TRP A 626 0.56 18.83 -16.98
C TRP A 626 0.20 18.30 -18.38
N VAL A 627 -0.12 17.01 -18.48
CA VAL A 627 -0.59 16.41 -19.75
C VAL A 627 -1.99 16.91 -20.10
N ARG A 628 -2.93 16.85 -19.15
CA ARG A 628 -4.34 17.20 -19.34
C ARG A 628 -4.52 18.65 -19.78
N THR A 629 -3.77 19.58 -19.20
CA THR A 629 -3.83 21.01 -19.56
C THR A 629 -3.05 21.35 -20.83
N GLY A 630 -2.30 20.41 -21.40
CA GLY A 630 -1.40 20.63 -22.52
C GLY A 630 -0.12 21.40 -22.17
N ALA A 631 0.12 21.63 -20.87
CA ALA A 631 1.28 22.37 -20.40
C ALA A 631 2.60 21.63 -20.66
N LEU A 632 2.58 20.30 -20.59
CA LEU A 632 3.76 19.49 -20.87
C LEU A 632 4.22 19.60 -22.33
N ALA A 633 3.31 19.70 -23.28
CA ALA A 633 3.65 19.87 -24.70
C ALA A 633 4.12 21.28 -25.04
N TRP A 634 3.83 22.24 -24.19
CA TRP A 634 4.20 23.64 -24.35
C TRP A 634 5.53 23.98 -23.63
N SER A 635 5.87 23.32 -22.53
CA SER A 635 7.03 23.58 -21.65
C SER A 635 8.41 23.20 -22.22
#